data_8421d5767f9340cd54e8421fc00a1956
#
_entry.id   8421d5767f9340cd54e8421fc00a1956
#
_cell.length_a   1.000
_cell.length_b   1.000
_cell.length_c   1.000
_cell.angle_alpha   90.00
_cell.angle_beta   90.00
_cell.angle_gamma   90.00
#
_symmetry.space_group_name_H-M   'P 1'
#
loop_
_entity.id
_entity.type
_entity.pdbx_description
1 polymer ?
#
loop_
_entity_poly.entity_id
_entity_poly.type
_entity_poly.pdbx_seq_one_letter_code
_entity_poly.pdbx_strand_id
1 'polypeptide(L)'
;MDDARAFPFAPISLDAADSVLARLDDHERIAQLFVIRGVDSTAYGCSGYIDAPGKKIGLLRKNDRNGIPYFYGQDLIQHGDSFYSESQLAGTNNLGLVSKYAETIGENLHETGHNFVIGPSLEVLYNDQNPHTMAHSFSDDPEVVLENARAFVSGMKKAGIQSVVGSYPGIGNMNRGFDQDSPIVYSRMNQLERVDMVPFKGLINEGIQGILVANAAIPAVDSNRDAMASSSHRIHKLLHDKLGFNGLVWCDLTTSKSDQSFVNATNYLVAGNDVVIISGDLNTQVKQIQKSIRLGIISQEEIDRKCKRVIQAKLWMRQSEPRKTTKENNQIQIELREREIVQASLTLLRNVDFTVPIQALDTTKIAVVKIGNEGDVLDPYLVNRYSPADVFDISFSELEKGYAAFQKRESDYNIVIILANPEAAVNRKRFGMSEHYQSVIERIGYSQRTILVWNGNPKGLLQVISVPSIAAIISGHKSGRLTDDFALQAVFGGRPISGRLKRKLGVEFMREAGIETKKTRLAYGIPEEVGVRSEFLVDIDKIAYSAITEKACPGSQVWFAKDGMVVVDNTYGYHTYQRKDTVKPTDLYDLASITKIAGSVAGMMKLSQDSLFNLDHNLCDYLSEWVDTTAYMNMGMREIFSHQAGLPAFIPFYAKTLRKGVPRFDVYSLAQNDIYSHRVARELYIHKDQPDKMFRQILRHPIKSQKKYKYSDVGYYFALRIIEKQSGMKMEDYLDQVYYKPLGLSTMTYRPLKKFDKKQIAPTEYDRYFRNQLVHGDVHDPGAAMLGGVGGHAGLFSNANDLGVLMQMYLNGGSYGGNEYFDSSIIADFVQCQFCDNDNRRGA
;
A
#
# COMPACT_ATOMS: atom_id res chain seq x y z
N MET A 1 -26.26 -44.87 22.19
CA MET A 1 -24.85 -44.61 22.53
C MET A 1 -24.65 -43.14 22.44
N ASP A 2 -24.74 -42.50 23.60
CA ASP A 2 -24.84 -41.05 23.78
C ASP A 2 -23.46 -40.41 23.66
N ASP A 3 -23.10 -39.99 22.48
CA ASP A 3 -22.06 -39.02 22.31
C ASP A 3 -22.76 -37.65 22.22
N ALA A 4 -23.36 -37.25 23.33
CA ALA A 4 -23.85 -35.89 23.54
C ALA A 4 -22.61 -34.98 23.54
N ARG A 5 -22.27 -34.39 22.37
CA ARG A 5 -21.24 -33.35 22.29
C ARG A 5 -21.53 -32.31 23.36
N ALA A 6 -20.63 -32.16 24.30
CA ALA A 6 -20.80 -31.27 25.43
C ALA A 6 -21.11 -29.82 24.95
N PHE A 7 -21.96 -29.12 25.66
CA PHE A 7 -22.20 -27.70 25.44
C PHE A 7 -20.85 -26.95 25.45
N PRO A 8 -20.49 -26.17 24.43
CA PRO A 8 -19.14 -25.62 24.25
C PRO A 8 -18.66 -24.70 25.38
N PHE A 9 -19.58 -24.27 26.27
CA PHE A 9 -19.29 -23.48 27.45
C PHE A 9 -19.24 -24.30 28.77
N ALA A 10 -19.20 -25.62 28.67
CA ALA A 10 -19.29 -26.57 29.80
C ALA A 10 -18.19 -26.48 30.88
N PRO A 11 -16.98 -25.90 30.67
CA PRO A 11 -16.01 -25.78 31.76
C PRO A 11 -16.41 -24.83 32.90
N ILE A 12 -17.47 -24.01 32.72
CA ILE A 12 -18.02 -23.15 33.77
C ILE A 12 -19.02 -23.98 34.58
N SER A 13 -18.85 -23.95 35.89
CA SER A 13 -19.72 -24.70 36.78
C SER A 13 -21.19 -24.34 36.50
N LEU A 14 -22.00 -25.34 36.26
CA LEU A 14 -23.45 -25.20 36.12
C LEU A 14 -24.02 -24.41 37.33
N ASP A 15 -23.43 -24.59 38.51
CA ASP A 15 -23.75 -23.92 39.75
C ASP A 15 -23.58 -22.40 39.70
N ALA A 16 -22.60 -21.87 38.93
CA ALA A 16 -22.42 -20.43 38.80
C ALA A 16 -23.55 -19.79 37.99
N ALA A 17 -23.96 -20.44 36.88
CA ALA A 17 -25.08 -19.96 36.07
C ALA A 17 -26.42 -20.08 36.80
N ASP A 18 -26.62 -21.15 37.54
CA ASP A 18 -27.83 -21.37 38.39
C ASP A 18 -27.91 -20.32 39.48
N SER A 19 -26.81 -20.02 40.16
CA SER A 19 -26.74 -18.99 41.15
C SER A 19 -27.06 -17.58 40.62
N VAL A 20 -26.66 -17.28 39.37
CA VAL A 20 -27.02 -16.02 38.73
C VAL A 20 -28.47 -16.01 38.31
N LEU A 21 -28.96 -17.09 37.65
CA LEU A 21 -30.35 -17.23 37.23
C LEU A 21 -31.35 -17.08 38.39
N ALA A 22 -31.01 -17.62 39.54
CA ALA A 22 -31.85 -17.54 40.76
C ALA A 22 -32.02 -16.11 41.31
N ARG A 23 -31.16 -15.18 40.95
CA ARG A 23 -31.22 -13.76 41.37
C ARG A 23 -32.03 -12.89 40.41
N LEU A 24 -32.32 -13.38 39.20
CA LEU A 24 -33.04 -12.62 38.18
C LEU A 24 -34.53 -12.78 38.37
N ASP A 25 -35.27 -11.68 38.20
CA ASP A 25 -36.71 -11.72 38.07
C ASP A 25 -37.15 -12.17 36.64
N ASP A 26 -38.44 -12.38 36.46
CA ASP A 26 -39.00 -12.86 35.18
C ASP A 26 -38.74 -11.88 34.02
N HIS A 27 -38.75 -10.57 34.28
CA HIS A 27 -38.41 -9.54 33.31
C HIS A 27 -36.97 -9.64 32.90
N GLU A 28 -36.06 -9.71 33.86
CA GLU A 28 -34.63 -9.80 33.62
C GLU A 28 -34.25 -11.09 32.90
N ARG A 29 -34.85 -12.24 33.23
CA ARG A 29 -34.61 -13.52 32.50
C ARG A 29 -34.99 -13.44 31.05
N ILE A 30 -36.16 -12.83 30.73
CA ILE A 30 -36.56 -12.60 29.33
C ILE A 30 -35.62 -11.60 28.65
N ALA A 31 -35.27 -10.49 29.31
CA ALA A 31 -34.40 -9.45 28.77
C ALA A 31 -32.99 -9.97 28.41
N GLN A 32 -32.47 -10.97 29.14
CA GLN A 32 -31.21 -11.66 28.83
C GLN A 32 -31.21 -12.38 27.48
N LEU A 33 -32.34 -12.58 26.83
CA LEU A 33 -32.40 -13.20 25.51
C LEU A 33 -32.27 -12.18 24.37
N PHE A 34 -32.12 -10.88 24.68
CA PHE A 34 -32.06 -9.80 23.69
C PHE A 34 -30.72 -9.07 23.66
N VAL A 35 -30.27 -8.80 22.45
CA VAL A 35 -29.15 -7.90 22.14
C VAL A 35 -29.69 -6.72 21.35
N ILE A 36 -29.26 -5.50 21.71
CA ILE A 36 -29.75 -4.26 21.09
C ILE A 36 -28.77 -3.79 20.03
N ARG A 37 -29.23 -3.55 18.79
CA ARG A 37 -28.42 -2.91 17.76
C ARG A 37 -28.38 -1.40 17.99
N GLY A 38 -27.18 -0.85 18.14
CA GLY A 38 -26.96 0.55 18.51
C GLY A 38 -26.96 0.76 20.03
N VAL A 39 -27.45 1.90 20.48
CA VAL A 39 -27.49 2.25 21.91
C VAL A 39 -28.89 2.67 22.31
N ASP A 40 -29.48 1.93 23.24
CA ASP A 40 -30.71 2.30 23.94
C ASP A 40 -30.43 2.34 25.47
N SER A 41 -30.44 3.53 26.04
CA SER A 41 -30.20 3.73 27.48
C SER A 41 -31.36 3.27 28.35
N THR A 42 -32.53 2.95 27.75
CA THR A 42 -33.74 2.48 28.43
C THR A 42 -33.85 0.96 28.45
N ALA A 43 -33.02 0.23 27.72
CA ALA A 43 -33.02 -1.23 27.61
C ALA A 43 -32.40 -1.91 28.84
N TYR A 44 -33.06 -1.79 29.99
CA TYR A 44 -32.61 -2.38 31.27
C TYR A 44 -32.68 -3.92 31.22
N GLY A 45 -31.58 -4.55 31.65
CA GLY A 45 -31.48 -6.01 31.77
C GLY A 45 -31.24 -6.77 30.47
N CYS A 46 -31.04 -6.11 29.31
CA CYS A 46 -30.72 -6.79 28.06
C CYS A 46 -29.41 -7.59 28.13
N SER A 47 -29.22 -8.51 27.20
CA SER A 47 -28.02 -9.35 27.10
C SER A 47 -26.79 -8.56 26.68
N GLY A 48 -26.96 -7.52 25.89
CA GLY A 48 -25.83 -6.73 25.36
C GLY A 48 -26.18 -5.82 24.21
N TYR A 49 -25.16 -5.33 23.54
CA TYR A 49 -25.27 -4.36 22.46
C TYR A 49 -24.39 -4.78 21.28
N ILE A 50 -24.81 -4.44 20.06
CA ILE A 50 -24.05 -4.63 18.84
C ILE A 50 -23.96 -3.29 18.10
N ASP A 51 -22.83 -3.02 17.46
CA ASP A 51 -22.54 -1.78 16.70
C ASP A 51 -22.66 -0.50 17.57
N ALA A 52 -22.48 -0.62 18.88
CA ALA A 52 -22.43 0.52 19.77
C ALA A 52 -21.07 1.24 19.66
N PRO A 53 -21.04 2.59 19.53
CA PRO A 53 -19.77 3.33 19.47
C PRO A 53 -18.90 3.05 20.71
N GLY A 54 -17.61 2.72 20.52
CA GLY A 54 -16.70 2.29 21.59
C GLY A 54 -16.63 3.23 22.80
N LYS A 55 -16.75 4.56 22.59
CA LYS A 55 -16.82 5.54 23.70
C LYS A 55 -18.04 5.35 24.61
N LYS A 56 -19.13 4.78 24.10
CA LYS A 56 -20.36 4.52 24.87
C LYS A 56 -20.34 3.17 25.59
N ILE A 57 -19.54 2.20 25.12
CA ILE A 57 -19.37 0.90 25.76
C ILE A 57 -18.86 1.06 27.19
N GLY A 58 -17.89 1.95 27.43
CA GLY A 58 -17.38 2.23 28.77
C GLY A 58 -18.42 2.79 29.75
N LEU A 59 -19.43 3.51 29.25
CA LEU A 59 -20.57 4.00 30.04
C LEU A 59 -21.57 2.89 30.33
N LEU A 60 -21.83 2.02 29.35
CA LEU A 60 -22.76 0.88 29.50
C LEU A 60 -22.24 -0.16 30.50
N ARG A 61 -20.93 -0.40 30.55
CA ARG A 61 -20.27 -1.29 31.52
C ARG A 61 -20.49 -0.86 33.00
N LYS A 62 -20.65 0.43 33.27
CA LYS A 62 -20.90 0.95 34.61
C LYS A 62 -22.31 0.65 35.11
N ASN A 63 -23.21 0.24 34.23
CA ASN A 63 -24.62 -0.04 34.54
C ASN A 63 -24.92 -1.54 34.77
N ASP A 64 -23.87 -2.38 34.86
CA ASP A 64 -24.00 -3.80 35.19
C ASP A 64 -24.38 -3.94 36.69
N ARG A 65 -25.67 -4.14 36.94
CA ARG A 65 -26.21 -4.20 38.33
C ARG A 65 -26.13 -5.59 38.98
N ASN A 66 -26.03 -6.64 38.15
CA ASN A 66 -26.14 -8.04 38.62
C ASN A 66 -24.82 -8.81 38.51
N GLY A 67 -23.70 -8.17 38.11
CA GLY A 67 -22.41 -8.80 37.89
C GLY A 67 -22.38 -9.74 36.70
N ILE A 68 -23.38 -9.66 35.80
CA ILE A 68 -23.46 -10.46 34.57
C ILE A 68 -22.76 -9.69 33.43
N PRO A 69 -21.74 -10.26 32.76
CA PRO A 69 -21.12 -9.61 31.64
C PRO A 69 -22.13 -9.34 30.52
N TYR A 70 -21.94 -8.22 29.79
CA TYR A 70 -22.71 -7.94 28.59
C TYR A 70 -22.01 -8.51 27.35
N PHE A 71 -22.78 -8.86 26.34
CA PHE A 71 -22.30 -8.99 24.97
C PHE A 71 -22.07 -7.60 24.37
N TYR A 72 -20.84 -7.31 23.96
CA TYR A 72 -20.51 -6.12 23.16
C TYR A 72 -19.95 -6.58 21.83
N GLY A 73 -20.70 -6.38 20.75
CA GLY A 73 -20.39 -6.95 19.45
C GLY A 73 -20.25 -5.93 18.35
N GLN A 74 -19.56 -6.35 17.30
CA GLN A 74 -19.47 -5.68 16.03
C GLN A 74 -20.02 -6.60 14.93
N ASP A 75 -20.88 -6.08 14.06
CA ASP A 75 -21.36 -6.80 12.88
C ASP A 75 -20.43 -6.54 11.70
N LEU A 76 -19.61 -7.52 11.37
CA LEU A 76 -18.66 -7.45 10.25
C LEU A 76 -19.33 -7.72 8.89
N ILE A 77 -20.55 -8.33 8.90
CA ILE A 77 -21.27 -8.68 7.68
C ILE A 77 -22.11 -7.48 7.19
N GLN A 78 -22.79 -6.75 8.07
CA GLN A 78 -23.65 -5.62 7.68
C GLN A 78 -22.90 -4.29 7.59
N HIS A 79 -21.83 -4.09 8.37
CA HIS A 79 -21.05 -2.87 8.45
C HIS A 79 -19.61 -3.04 7.96
N GLY A 80 -19.39 -3.98 7.03
CA GLY A 80 -18.06 -4.40 6.55
C GLY A 80 -17.27 -3.38 5.74
N ASP A 81 -17.79 -2.20 5.43
CA ASP A 81 -17.05 -1.16 4.67
C ASP A 81 -15.75 -0.71 5.37
N SER A 82 -15.67 -0.87 6.69
CA SER A 82 -14.47 -0.57 7.50
C SER A 82 -13.44 -1.69 7.50
N PHE A 83 -13.79 -2.89 7.05
CA PHE A 83 -12.92 -4.08 7.05
C PHE A 83 -12.67 -4.59 5.64
N TYR A 84 -11.69 -5.49 5.48
CA TYR A 84 -11.48 -6.16 4.19
C TYR A 84 -12.54 -7.23 3.95
N SER A 85 -13.07 -7.26 2.74
CA SER A 85 -14.10 -8.23 2.37
C SER A 85 -13.56 -9.67 2.39
N GLU A 86 -14.43 -10.65 2.64
CA GLU A 86 -14.09 -12.07 2.58
C GLU A 86 -13.44 -12.45 1.25
N SER A 87 -13.92 -11.89 0.14
CA SER A 87 -13.35 -12.09 -1.19
C SER A 87 -11.90 -11.59 -1.30
N GLN A 88 -11.59 -10.46 -0.67
CA GLN A 88 -10.23 -9.92 -0.67
C GLN A 88 -9.31 -10.73 0.24
N LEU A 89 -9.78 -11.12 1.42
CA LEU A 89 -9.02 -11.98 2.33
C LEU A 89 -8.67 -13.32 1.68
N ALA A 90 -9.63 -13.96 1.02
CA ALA A 90 -9.38 -15.18 0.26
C ALA A 90 -8.40 -14.96 -0.90
N GLY A 91 -8.50 -13.82 -1.59
CA GLY A 91 -7.64 -13.41 -2.69
C GLY A 91 -6.16 -13.34 -2.33
N THR A 92 -5.82 -13.18 -1.06
CA THR A 92 -4.43 -13.23 -0.56
C THR A 92 -3.77 -14.59 -0.79
N ASN A 93 -4.54 -15.66 -0.95
CA ASN A 93 -4.07 -17.04 -1.03
C ASN A 93 -3.18 -17.45 0.16
N ASN A 94 -3.42 -16.87 1.35
CA ASN A 94 -2.60 -17.04 2.54
C ASN A 94 -3.43 -17.12 3.82
N LEU A 95 -3.80 -18.33 4.23
CA LEU A 95 -4.61 -18.56 5.42
C LEU A 95 -3.94 -18.06 6.72
N GLY A 96 -2.60 -18.11 6.78
CA GLY A 96 -1.84 -17.56 7.91
C GLY A 96 -2.02 -16.05 8.03
N LEU A 97 -2.02 -15.34 6.91
CA LEU A 97 -2.26 -13.90 6.87
C LEU A 97 -3.72 -13.55 7.24
N VAL A 98 -4.69 -14.33 6.76
CA VAL A 98 -6.11 -14.20 7.15
C VAL A 98 -6.26 -14.33 8.67
N SER A 99 -5.65 -15.36 9.28
CA SER A 99 -5.68 -15.56 10.73
C SER A 99 -5.03 -14.40 11.49
N LYS A 100 -3.87 -13.93 11.03
CA LYS A 100 -3.13 -12.84 11.66
C LYS A 100 -3.85 -11.49 11.55
N TYR A 101 -4.49 -11.22 10.41
CA TYR A 101 -5.36 -10.05 10.25
C TYR A 101 -6.53 -10.10 11.24
N ALA A 102 -7.24 -11.24 11.30
CA ALA A 102 -8.35 -11.42 12.22
C ALA A 102 -7.93 -11.27 13.69
N GLU A 103 -6.75 -11.79 14.07
CA GLU A 103 -6.16 -11.63 15.40
C GLU A 103 -5.93 -10.15 15.72
N THR A 104 -5.27 -9.40 14.82
CA THR A 104 -4.97 -7.97 15.02
C THR A 104 -6.27 -7.12 15.12
N ILE A 105 -7.25 -7.39 14.26
CA ILE A 105 -8.55 -6.70 14.35
C ILE A 105 -9.28 -7.09 15.64
N GLY A 106 -9.23 -8.35 16.01
CA GLY A 106 -9.81 -8.86 17.26
C GLY A 106 -9.19 -8.19 18.50
N GLU A 107 -7.87 -8.02 18.54
CA GLU A 107 -7.18 -7.28 19.62
C GLU A 107 -7.66 -5.83 19.72
N ASN A 108 -7.80 -5.14 18.60
CA ASN A 108 -8.34 -3.77 18.57
C ASN A 108 -9.80 -3.70 19.03
N LEU A 109 -10.65 -4.63 18.61
CA LEU A 109 -12.03 -4.73 19.08
C LEU A 109 -12.08 -5.00 20.59
N HIS A 110 -11.22 -5.88 21.06
CA HIS A 110 -11.13 -6.19 22.50
C HIS A 110 -10.72 -4.99 23.35
N GLU A 111 -9.73 -4.20 22.91
CA GLU A 111 -9.32 -2.95 23.60
C GLU A 111 -10.46 -1.93 23.67
N THR A 112 -11.29 -1.86 22.64
CA THR A 112 -12.49 -1.02 22.63
C THR A 112 -13.65 -1.61 23.42
N GLY A 113 -13.46 -2.83 23.97
CA GLY A 113 -14.40 -3.49 24.89
C GLY A 113 -15.34 -4.48 24.27
N HIS A 114 -15.18 -4.78 22.97
CA HIS A 114 -15.95 -5.83 22.31
C HIS A 114 -15.49 -7.21 22.79
N ASN A 115 -16.38 -8.20 22.75
CA ASN A 115 -16.10 -9.58 23.13
C ASN A 115 -16.67 -10.59 22.13
N PHE A 116 -17.47 -10.17 21.14
CA PHE A 116 -17.89 -11.00 20.03
C PHE A 116 -17.99 -10.21 18.74
N VAL A 117 -18.04 -10.94 17.62
CA VAL A 117 -18.36 -10.42 16.29
C VAL A 117 -19.43 -11.28 15.62
N ILE A 118 -20.29 -10.67 14.79
CA ILE A 118 -21.06 -11.40 13.79
C ILE A 118 -20.20 -11.48 12.54
N GLY A 119 -19.73 -12.68 12.23
CA GLY A 119 -18.80 -12.96 11.13
C GLY A 119 -17.79 -14.05 11.49
N PRO A 120 -17.07 -14.54 10.48
CA PRO A 120 -17.21 -14.19 9.07
C PRO A 120 -18.48 -14.78 8.44
N SER A 121 -18.84 -14.30 7.23
CA SER A 121 -19.88 -14.91 6.41
C SER A 121 -19.43 -16.29 5.92
N LEU A 122 -20.32 -17.28 6.00
CA LEU A 122 -20.08 -18.63 5.48
C LEU A 122 -20.78 -18.89 4.14
N GLU A 123 -21.17 -17.83 3.47
CA GLU A 123 -21.91 -17.93 2.22
C GLU A 123 -21.02 -18.44 1.08
N VAL A 124 -21.56 -19.39 0.31
CA VAL A 124 -20.90 -19.90 -0.91
C VAL A 124 -21.50 -19.19 -2.13
N LEU A 125 -20.66 -18.54 -2.92
CA LEU A 125 -21.08 -17.71 -4.05
C LEU A 125 -21.26 -18.53 -5.32
N TYR A 126 -22.43 -19.08 -5.56
CA TYR A 126 -22.77 -19.76 -6.80
C TYR A 126 -23.96 -19.15 -7.58
N ASN A 127 -24.65 -18.17 -6.99
CA ASN A 127 -25.67 -17.37 -7.65
C ASN A 127 -25.19 -15.93 -7.85
N ASP A 128 -24.85 -15.58 -9.08
CA ASP A 128 -24.36 -14.26 -9.48
C ASP A 128 -25.39 -13.13 -9.33
N GLN A 129 -26.66 -13.44 -9.10
CA GLN A 129 -27.72 -12.46 -8.89
C GLN A 129 -27.95 -12.15 -7.39
N ASN A 130 -27.27 -12.84 -6.49
CA ASN A 130 -27.38 -12.62 -5.06
C ASN A 130 -26.54 -11.42 -4.62
N PRO A 131 -27.15 -10.27 -4.28
CA PRO A 131 -26.41 -9.06 -3.94
C PRO A 131 -25.67 -9.16 -2.61
N HIS A 132 -26.11 -10.04 -1.71
CA HIS A 132 -25.51 -10.22 -0.39
C HIS A 132 -24.22 -11.05 -0.47
N THR A 133 -24.26 -12.22 -1.08
CA THR A 133 -23.11 -13.11 -1.18
C THR A 133 -22.01 -12.55 -2.08
N MET A 134 -22.38 -11.65 -2.97
CA MET A 134 -21.42 -10.95 -3.84
C MET A 134 -20.40 -10.11 -3.07
N ALA A 135 -20.81 -9.52 -1.95
CA ALA A 135 -19.95 -8.70 -1.11
C ALA A 135 -19.27 -9.53 0.00
N HIS A 136 -19.97 -10.57 0.50
CA HIS A 136 -19.66 -11.28 1.74
C HIS A 136 -19.49 -12.78 1.50
N SER A 137 -18.60 -13.17 0.60
CA SER A 137 -18.23 -14.57 0.37
C SER A 137 -16.74 -14.71 0.05
N PHE A 138 -16.09 -15.66 0.67
CA PHE A 138 -14.71 -16.01 0.37
C PHE A 138 -14.55 -16.62 -1.04
N SER A 139 -15.50 -17.47 -1.47
CA SER A 139 -15.37 -18.24 -2.70
C SER A 139 -16.72 -18.78 -3.22
N ASP A 140 -16.71 -19.30 -4.43
CA ASP A 140 -17.72 -20.18 -5.01
C ASP A 140 -17.50 -21.66 -4.71
N ASP A 141 -16.49 -21.98 -3.87
CA ASP A 141 -16.16 -23.32 -3.40
C ASP A 141 -16.37 -23.43 -1.89
N PRO A 142 -17.22 -24.38 -1.42
CA PRO A 142 -17.52 -24.51 0.00
C PRO A 142 -16.30 -24.88 0.87
N GLU A 143 -15.31 -25.62 0.34
CA GLU A 143 -14.10 -25.95 1.09
C GLU A 143 -13.18 -24.73 1.24
N VAL A 144 -13.03 -23.91 0.19
CA VAL A 144 -12.28 -22.64 0.27
C VAL A 144 -12.95 -21.69 1.26
N VAL A 145 -14.30 -21.64 1.29
CA VAL A 145 -15.03 -20.86 2.29
C VAL A 145 -14.71 -21.37 3.70
N LEU A 146 -14.75 -22.70 3.91
CA LEU A 146 -14.45 -23.31 5.22
C LEU A 146 -13.03 -23.00 5.69
N GLU A 147 -12.03 -23.16 4.83
CA GLU A 147 -10.62 -22.94 5.19
C GLU A 147 -10.34 -21.50 5.60
N ASN A 148 -10.86 -20.53 4.82
CA ASN A 148 -10.69 -19.12 5.14
C ASN A 148 -11.47 -18.71 6.39
N ALA A 149 -12.70 -19.18 6.55
CA ALA A 149 -13.50 -18.94 7.74
C ALA A 149 -12.84 -19.54 9.00
N ARG A 150 -12.28 -20.73 8.91
CA ARG A 150 -11.49 -21.38 9.97
C ARG A 150 -10.30 -20.51 10.39
N ALA A 151 -9.54 -20.01 9.42
CA ALA A 151 -8.41 -19.14 9.67
C ALA A 151 -8.83 -17.85 10.37
N PHE A 152 -9.93 -17.23 9.91
CA PHE A 152 -10.49 -16.01 10.50
C PHE A 152 -10.97 -16.25 11.94
N VAL A 153 -11.79 -17.26 12.16
CA VAL A 153 -12.31 -17.65 13.49
C VAL A 153 -11.18 -17.96 14.46
N SER A 154 -10.13 -18.65 13.98
CA SER A 154 -8.94 -18.95 14.78
C SER A 154 -8.23 -17.66 15.23
N GLY A 155 -8.08 -16.66 14.34
CA GLY A 155 -7.48 -15.38 14.69
C GLY A 155 -8.31 -14.61 15.71
N MET A 156 -9.62 -14.50 15.52
CA MET A 156 -10.54 -13.85 16.47
C MET A 156 -10.48 -14.52 17.85
N LYS A 157 -10.47 -15.86 17.88
CA LYS A 157 -10.36 -16.64 19.13
C LYS A 157 -9.06 -16.35 19.88
N LYS A 158 -7.92 -16.22 19.19
CA LYS A 158 -6.63 -15.86 19.81
C LYS A 158 -6.67 -14.48 20.47
N ALA A 159 -7.41 -13.54 19.88
CA ALA A 159 -7.65 -12.21 20.42
C ALA A 159 -8.71 -12.17 21.55
N GLY A 160 -9.29 -13.31 21.93
CA GLY A 160 -10.35 -13.36 22.93
C GLY A 160 -11.74 -12.92 22.44
N ILE A 161 -11.93 -12.82 21.13
CA ILE A 161 -13.20 -12.44 20.48
C ILE A 161 -13.93 -13.70 20.01
N GLN A 162 -15.21 -13.81 20.34
CA GLN A 162 -16.07 -14.89 19.88
C GLN A 162 -16.67 -14.57 18.51
N SER A 163 -16.70 -15.55 17.61
CA SER A 163 -17.34 -15.44 16.30
C SER A 163 -18.73 -16.07 16.31
N VAL A 164 -19.72 -15.32 15.84
CA VAL A 164 -21.06 -15.78 15.51
C VAL A 164 -21.15 -15.86 14.00
N VAL A 165 -21.02 -17.05 13.44
CA VAL A 165 -20.93 -17.24 11.98
C VAL A 165 -22.32 -17.36 11.35
N GLY A 166 -22.51 -16.86 10.15
CA GLY A 166 -23.82 -16.83 9.47
C GLY A 166 -23.70 -16.76 7.94
N SER A 167 -24.85 -16.82 7.27
CA SER A 167 -26.22 -17.00 7.78
C SER A 167 -26.73 -18.42 7.53
N TYR A 168 -26.90 -19.21 8.57
CA TYR A 168 -27.35 -20.61 8.47
C TYR A 168 -28.79 -20.73 7.93
N PRO A 169 -29.12 -21.69 7.07
CA PRO A 169 -28.30 -22.78 6.55
C PRO A 169 -27.50 -22.42 5.29
N GLY A 170 -27.39 -21.17 4.93
CA GLY A 170 -26.79 -20.60 3.74
C GLY A 170 -27.83 -19.92 2.86
N ILE A 171 -27.49 -18.71 2.42
CA ILE A 171 -28.31 -17.86 1.57
C ILE A 171 -27.71 -17.67 0.17
N GLY A 172 -26.76 -18.52 -0.22
CA GLY A 172 -26.02 -18.44 -1.48
C GLY A 172 -26.91 -18.36 -2.72
N ASN A 173 -28.07 -18.99 -2.70
CA ASN A 173 -29.06 -18.98 -3.80
C ASN A 173 -30.26 -18.03 -3.58
N MET A 174 -30.07 -16.99 -2.79
CA MET A 174 -31.06 -15.94 -2.65
C MET A 174 -31.05 -15.02 -3.87
N ASN A 175 -32.19 -14.67 -4.42
CA ASN A 175 -32.29 -13.83 -5.62
C ASN A 175 -32.62 -12.35 -5.34
N ARG A 176 -32.89 -12.01 -4.07
CA ARG A 176 -33.23 -10.66 -3.61
C ARG A 176 -32.51 -10.39 -2.27
N GLY A 177 -32.14 -9.14 -2.04
CA GLY A 177 -31.53 -8.74 -0.76
C GLY A 177 -32.54 -8.72 0.38
N PHE A 178 -32.04 -8.65 1.61
CA PHE A 178 -32.86 -8.48 2.84
C PHE A 178 -33.63 -7.15 2.89
N ASP A 179 -33.35 -6.25 1.95
CA ASP A 179 -34.09 -4.98 1.79
C ASP A 179 -35.46 -5.14 1.16
N GLN A 180 -35.91 -6.38 0.86
CA GLN A 180 -37.20 -6.71 0.28
C GLN A 180 -38.05 -7.51 1.27
N ASP A 181 -39.39 -7.40 1.13
CA ASP A 181 -40.35 -7.88 2.11
C ASP A 181 -40.42 -9.40 2.33
N SER A 182 -39.80 -10.21 1.51
CA SER A 182 -39.75 -11.66 1.69
C SER A 182 -38.59 -12.29 0.91
N PRO A 183 -37.38 -12.25 1.47
CA PRO A 183 -36.25 -12.92 0.83
C PRO A 183 -36.43 -14.44 0.85
N ILE A 184 -36.24 -15.08 -0.29
CA ILE A 184 -36.43 -16.53 -0.47
C ILE A 184 -35.13 -17.15 -1.02
N VAL A 185 -34.69 -18.26 -0.41
CA VAL A 185 -33.60 -19.09 -0.87
C VAL A 185 -34.17 -20.25 -1.69
N TYR A 186 -33.82 -20.29 -2.97
CA TYR A 186 -34.35 -21.28 -3.92
C TYR A 186 -33.49 -22.53 -4.05
N SER A 187 -32.64 -22.83 -3.10
CA SER A 187 -31.80 -24.04 -3.10
C SER A 187 -32.65 -25.30 -2.90
N ARG A 188 -32.29 -26.38 -3.59
CA ARG A 188 -32.82 -27.71 -3.29
C ARG A 188 -32.13 -28.29 -2.05
N MET A 189 -32.77 -29.25 -1.35
CA MET A 189 -32.20 -29.82 -0.14
C MET A 189 -30.81 -30.43 -0.32
N ASN A 190 -30.58 -31.17 -1.41
CA ASN A 190 -29.29 -31.75 -1.71
C ASN A 190 -28.21 -30.68 -1.98
N GLN A 191 -28.57 -29.51 -2.46
CA GLN A 191 -27.66 -28.40 -2.70
C GLN A 191 -27.30 -27.71 -1.37
N LEU A 192 -28.30 -27.46 -0.52
CA LEU A 192 -28.04 -26.97 0.84
C LEU A 192 -27.05 -27.88 1.58
N GLU A 193 -27.25 -29.21 1.55
CA GLU A 193 -26.42 -30.18 2.25
C GLU A 193 -25.00 -30.30 1.68
N ARG A 194 -24.85 -30.24 0.35
CA ARG A 194 -23.56 -30.48 -0.33
C ARG A 194 -22.75 -29.22 -0.59
N VAL A 195 -23.36 -28.04 -0.49
CA VAL A 195 -22.70 -26.77 -0.77
C VAL A 195 -22.84 -25.84 0.43
N ASP A 196 -24.04 -25.34 0.69
CA ASP A 196 -24.26 -24.27 1.66
C ASP A 196 -23.93 -24.66 3.11
N MET A 197 -24.26 -25.90 3.52
CA MET A 197 -24.05 -26.38 4.89
C MET A 197 -22.64 -26.94 5.14
N VAL A 198 -21.79 -27.11 4.12
CA VAL A 198 -20.43 -27.66 4.27
C VAL A 198 -19.58 -26.78 5.20
N PRO A 199 -19.49 -25.44 5.01
CA PRO A 199 -18.69 -24.61 5.91
C PRO A 199 -19.22 -24.64 7.37
N PHE A 200 -20.54 -24.66 7.56
CA PHE A 200 -21.13 -24.78 8.90
C PHE A 200 -20.77 -26.09 9.56
N LYS A 201 -20.90 -27.21 8.85
CA LYS A 201 -20.57 -28.53 9.38
C LYS A 201 -19.10 -28.61 9.80
N GLY A 202 -18.18 -28.04 9.00
CA GLY A 202 -16.75 -27.98 9.32
C GLY A 202 -16.50 -27.24 10.63
N LEU A 203 -17.01 -26.02 10.78
CA LEU A 203 -16.80 -25.21 11.97
C LEU A 203 -17.54 -25.76 13.21
N ILE A 204 -18.71 -26.39 13.04
CA ILE A 204 -19.43 -27.08 14.13
C ILE A 204 -18.57 -28.23 14.69
N ASN A 205 -17.94 -29.00 13.81
CA ASN A 205 -17.05 -30.09 14.23
C ASN A 205 -15.82 -29.59 14.99
N GLU A 206 -15.41 -28.32 14.77
CA GLU A 206 -14.30 -27.66 15.44
C GLU A 206 -14.72 -26.89 16.71
N GLY A 207 -16.04 -26.92 17.03
CA GLY A 207 -16.56 -26.34 18.27
C GLY A 207 -16.87 -24.84 18.18
N ILE A 208 -17.31 -24.36 17.03
CA ILE A 208 -17.87 -22.98 16.94
C ILE A 208 -18.99 -22.77 17.94
N GLN A 209 -19.06 -21.58 18.56
CA GLN A 209 -19.90 -21.33 19.72
C GLN A 209 -21.18 -20.55 19.41
N GLY A 210 -21.21 -19.84 18.27
CA GLY A 210 -22.38 -19.06 17.87
C GLY A 210 -22.70 -19.23 16.38
N ILE A 211 -23.96 -19.40 16.05
CA ILE A 211 -24.47 -19.45 14.69
C ILE A 211 -25.64 -18.48 14.55
N LEU A 212 -25.56 -17.59 13.55
CA LEU A 212 -26.65 -16.71 13.14
C LEU A 212 -27.51 -17.41 12.11
N VAL A 213 -28.81 -17.57 12.37
CA VAL A 213 -29.79 -18.14 11.44
C VAL A 213 -30.33 -17.05 10.52
N ALA A 214 -30.42 -17.35 9.25
CA ALA A 214 -30.90 -16.43 8.22
C ALA A 214 -32.37 -15.97 8.45
N ASN A 215 -32.62 -14.70 8.20
CA ASN A 215 -33.96 -14.16 8.17
C ASN A 215 -34.52 -14.19 6.72
N ALA A 216 -34.58 -15.39 6.14
CA ALA A 216 -35.08 -15.67 4.80
C ALA A 216 -35.93 -16.95 4.78
N ALA A 217 -36.94 -17.05 3.89
CA ALA A 217 -37.70 -18.28 3.69
C ALA A 217 -36.86 -19.32 2.90
N ILE A 218 -36.93 -20.59 3.31
CA ILE A 218 -36.21 -21.71 2.68
C ILE A 218 -37.19 -22.85 2.39
N PRO A 219 -37.94 -22.78 1.27
CA PRO A 219 -39.02 -23.74 0.95
C PRO A 219 -38.57 -25.20 0.86
N ALA A 220 -37.26 -25.46 0.61
CA ALA A 220 -36.75 -26.82 0.59
C ALA A 220 -36.78 -27.51 1.95
N VAL A 221 -36.76 -26.74 3.06
CA VAL A 221 -36.77 -27.24 4.42
C VAL A 221 -38.14 -27.04 5.07
N ASP A 222 -38.73 -25.87 4.89
CA ASP A 222 -40.06 -25.52 5.37
C ASP A 222 -40.92 -25.08 4.20
N SER A 223 -41.96 -25.90 3.90
CA SER A 223 -42.88 -25.64 2.78
C SER A 223 -43.74 -24.39 2.98
N ASN A 224 -43.82 -23.86 4.21
CA ASN A 224 -44.44 -22.56 4.47
C ASN A 224 -43.48 -21.46 3.97
N ARG A 225 -43.82 -20.88 2.80
CA ARG A 225 -43.02 -19.86 2.15
C ARG A 225 -42.91 -18.53 2.93
N ASP A 226 -43.83 -18.31 3.84
CA ASP A 226 -43.87 -17.10 4.68
C ASP A 226 -43.05 -17.27 5.98
N ALA A 227 -42.62 -18.49 6.29
CA ALA A 227 -41.82 -18.76 7.46
C ALA A 227 -40.35 -18.44 7.18
N MET A 228 -39.78 -17.46 7.89
CA MET A 228 -38.36 -17.20 7.88
C MET A 228 -37.61 -18.36 8.52
N ALA A 229 -36.38 -18.64 8.08
CA ALA A 229 -35.58 -19.70 8.64
C ALA A 229 -35.35 -19.52 10.15
N SER A 230 -35.17 -18.27 10.59
CA SER A 230 -35.01 -17.92 12.00
C SER A 230 -36.28 -18.18 12.85
N SER A 231 -37.48 -18.32 12.25
CA SER A 231 -38.71 -18.69 12.94
C SER A 231 -39.18 -20.12 12.61
N SER A 232 -38.41 -20.89 11.87
CA SER A 232 -38.73 -22.26 11.49
C SER A 232 -38.17 -23.29 12.44
N HIS A 233 -39.02 -24.01 13.17
CA HIS A 233 -38.58 -25.12 14.02
C HIS A 233 -37.86 -26.23 13.22
N ARG A 234 -38.22 -26.43 11.94
CA ARG A 234 -37.57 -27.43 11.07
C ARG A 234 -36.10 -27.08 10.78
N ILE A 235 -35.78 -25.79 10.60
CA ILE A 235 -34.42 -25.32 10.39
C ILE A 235 -33.57 -25.56 11.65
N HIS A 236 -34.11 -25.27 12.83
CA HIS A 236 -33.41 -25.48 14.09
C HIS A 236 -33.20 -26.98 14.39
N LYS A 237 -34.23 -27.81 14.08
CA LYS A 237 -34.11 -29.26 14.17
C LYS A 237 -33.00 -29.79 13.25
N LEU A 238 -32.89 -29.28 12.04
CA LEU A 238 -31.83 -29.65 11.10
C LEU A 238 -30.45 -29.27 11.65
N LEU A 239 -30.29 -28.09 12.26
CA LEU A 239 -29.07 -27.62 12.88
C LEU A 239 -28.63 -28.52 14.06
N HIS A 240 -29.54 -28.85 14.95
CA HIS A 240 -29.28 -29.66 16.13
C HIS A 240 -29.15 -31.15 15.80
N ASP A 241 -30.16 -31.75 15.17
CA ASP A 241 -30.22 -33.21 14.97
C ASP A 241 -29.23 -33.69 13.90
N LYS A 242 -29.10 -32.92 12.80
CA LYS A 242 -28.27 -33.37 11.69
C LYS A 242 -26.80 -32.90 11.80
N LEU A 243 -26.58 -31.67 12.26
CA LEU A 243 -25.22 -31.12 12.38
C LEU A 243 -24.65 -31.24 13.79
N GLY A 244 -25.47 -31.54 14.80
CA GLY A 244 -25.05 -31.73 16.19
C GLY A 244 -24.59 -30.42 16.86
N PHE A 245 -25.11 -29.26 16.42
CA PHE A 245 -24.74 -27.98 17.00
C PHE A 245 -25.38 -27.79 18.37
N ASN A 246 -24.56 -27.46 19.37
CA ASN A 246 -24.99 -27.24 20.75
C ASN A 246 -24.60 -25.84 21.30
N GLY A 247 -24.02 -24.94 20.47
CA GLY A 247 -23.72 -23.56 20.83
C GLY A 247 -24.96 -22.66 20.86
N LEU A 248 -24.77 -21.33 20.99
CA LEU A 248 -25.86 -20.36 20.98
C LEU A 248 -26.37 -20.11 19.56
N VAL A 249 -27.68 -20.17 19.40
CA VAL A 249 -28.37 -19.84 18.14
C VAL A 249 -28.87 -18.41 18.21
N TRP A 250 -28.46 -17.61 17.22
CA TRP A 250 -28.78 -16.19 17.11
C TRP A 250 -29.72 -15.93 15.93
N CYS A 251 -30.58 -14.93 16.06
CA CYS A 251 -31.31 -14.35 14.93
C CYS A 251 -31.30 -12.83 15.00
N ASP A 252 -31.39 -12.18 13.83
CA ASP A 252 -31.38 -10.73 13.70
C ASP A 252 -32.70 -10.26 13.06
N LEU A 253 -33.52 -9.57 13.84
CA LEU A 253 -34.80 -9.02 13.37
C LEU A 253 -34.67 -7.63 12.75
N THR A 254 -33.47 -7.01 12.85
CA THR A 254 -33.22 -5.66 12.33
C THR A 254 -33.03 -5.65 10.81
N THR A 255 -32.78 -6.80 10.20
CA THR A 255 -32.56 -6.96 8.77
C THR A 255 -33.81 -6.90 7.91
N SER A 256 -35.01 -7.02 8.52
CA SER A 256 -36.33 -6.95 7.84
C SER A 256 -36.83 -5.51 7.78
N LYS A 257 -37.34 -5.09 6.61
CA LYS A 257 -38.10 -3.81 6.46
C LYS A 257 -39.53 -3.82 6.99
N SER A 258 -40.06 -4.99 7.37
CA SER A 258 -41.36 -5.06 8.00
C SER A 258 -41.36 -4.21 9.26
N ASP A 259 -42.45 -3.50 9.49
CA ASP A 259 -42.61 -2.64 10.65
C ASP A 259 -42.27 -3.42 11.93
N GLN A 260 -41.09 -3.13 12.53
CA GLN A 260 -40.56 -3.89 13.65
C GLN A 260 -41.43 -3.84 14.90
N SER A 261 -42.39 -2.90 14.93
CA SER A 261 -43.38 -2.79 16.01
C SER A 261 -44.34 -3.98 16.09
N PHE A 262 -44.51 -4.76 15.00
CA PHE A 262 -45.38 -5.93 14.92
C PHE A 262 -44.64 -7.27 14.96
N VAL A 263 -43.34 -7.29 14.93
CA VAL A 263 -42.55 -8.55 14.97
C VAL A 263 -42.59 -9.11 16.40
N ASN A 264 -43.21 -10.27 16.54
CA ASN A 264 -43.27 -10.98 17.84
C ASN A 264 -42.09 -11.91 18.01
N ALA A 265 -41.12 -11.54 18.84
CA ALA A 265 -39.93 -12.34 19.14
C ALA A 265 -40.24 -13.74 19.71
N THR A 266 -41.45 -13.97 20.23
CA THR A 266 -41.90 -15.28 20.76
C THR A 266 -41.71 -16.38 19.71
N ASN A 267 -42.12 -16.16 18.46
CA ASN A 267 -42.02 -17.16 17.40
C ASN A 267 -40.58 -17.62 17.17
N TYR A 268 -39.65 -16.67 17.25
CA TYR A 268 -38.22 -16.94 17.06
C TYR A 268 -37.62 -17.74 18.26
N LEU A 269 -38.07 -17.43 19.49
CA LEU A 269 -37.67 -18.18 20.68
C LEU A 269 -38.25 -19.60 20.68
N VAL A 270 -39.51 -19.75 20.34
CA VAL A 270 -40.20 -21.05 20.19
C VAL A 270 -39.54 -21.90 19.08
N ALA A 271 -39.07 -21.27 17.99
CA ALA A 271 -38.40 -22.00 16.92
C ALA A 271 -37.05 -22.60 17.35
N GLY A 272 -36.34 -22.01 18.32
CA GLY A 272 -35.10 -22.56 18.82
C GLY A 272 -33.96 -21.53 19.04
N ASN A 273 -34.15 -20.25 18.68
CA ASN A 273 -33.10 -19.25 18.93
C ASN A 273 -32.93 -19.00 20.42
N ASP A 274 -31.66 -18.81 20.82
CA ASP A 274 -31.28 -18.45 22.20
C ASP A 274 -31.13 -16.92 22.37
N VAL A 275 -30.69 -16.21 21.34
CA VAL A 275 -30.45 -14.77 21.35
C VAL A 275 -31.13 -14.10 20.14
N VAL A 276 -31.84 -13.01 20.41
CA VAL A 276 -32.56 -12.21 19.41
C VAL A 276 -32.00 -10.81 19.36
N ILE A 277 -31.53 -10.39 18.19
CA ILE A 277 -31.06 -9.01 17.95
C ILE A 277 -32.25 -8.16 17.51
N ILE A 278 -32.47 -7.04 18.20
CA ILE A 278 -33.54 -6.08 17.92
C ILE A 278 -33.01 -4.65 17.80
N SER A 279 -33.74 -3.80 17.09
CA SER A 279 -33.64 -2.34 17.18
C SER A 279 -34.90 -1.80 17.81
N GLY A 280 -34.86 -1.07 18.92
CA GLY A 280 -36.01 -0.45 19.54
C GLY A 280 -36.39 -1.01 20.91
N ASP A 281 -37.66 -0.84 21.31
CA ASP A 281 -38.15 -0.99 22.67
C ASP A 281 -38.13 -2.43 23.19
N LEU A 282 -37.12 -2.75 23.98
CA LEU A 282 -36.98 -4.01 24.70
C LEU A 282 -38.22 -4.31 25.59
N ASN A 283 -38.77 -3.31 26.27
CA ASN A 283 -39.87 -3.49 27.20
C ASN A 283 -41.13 -4.00 26.49
N THR A 284 -41.36 -3.57 25.25
CA THR A 284 -42.50 -4.08 24.43
C THR A 284 -42.30 -5.56 24.12
N GLN A 285 -41.09 -6.00 23.76
CA GLN A 285 -40.77 -7.40 23.49
C GLN A 285 -40.93 -8.26 24.76
N VAL A 286 -40.46 -7.80 25.89
CA VAL A 286 -40.61 -8.50 27.18
C VAL A 286 -42.07 -8.69 27.53
N LYS A 287 -42.90 -7.63 27.43
CA LYS A 287 -44.34 -7.72 27.68
C LYS A 287 -45.08 -8.72 26.74
N GLN A 288 -44.63 -8.77 25.46
CA GLN A 288 -45.19 -9.73 24.49
C GLN A 288 -44.86 -11.17 24.89
N ILE A 289 -43.63 -11.43 25.32
CA ILE A 289 -43.22 -12.77 25.77
C ILE A 289 -43.92 -13.16 27.06
N GLN A 290 -44.02 -12.26 28.04
CA GLN A 290 -44.83 -12.51 29.27
C GLN A 290 -46.29 -12.85 28.97
N LYS A 291 -46.87 -12.18 27.97
CA LYS A 291 -48.23 -12.53 27.49
C LYS A 291 -48.25 -13.93 26.89
N SER A 292 -47.24 -14.28 26.08
CA SER A 292 -47.15 -15.59 25.44
C SER A 292 -46.94 -16.72 26.44
N ILE A 293 -46.19 -16.45 27.54
CA ILE A 293 -46.07 -17.40 28.66
C ILE A 293 -47.43 -17.65 29.30
N ARG A 294 -48.18 -16.59 29.62
CA ARG A 294 -49.53 -16.72 30.18
C ARG A 294 -50.53 -17.46 29.28
N LEU A 295 -50.33 -17.38 27.96
CA LEU A 295 -51.11 -18.09 26.95
C LEU A 295 -50.63 -19.52 26.68
N GLY A 296 -49.54 -19.96 27.31
CA GLY A 296 -48.99 -21.30 27.12
C GLY A 296 -48.29 -21.51 25.76
N ILE A 297 -47.96 -20.43 25.04
CA ILE A 297 -47.26 -20.50 23.73
C ILE A 297 -45.78 -20.88 23.92
N ILE A 298 -45.15 -20.40 24.99
CA ILE A 298 -43.81 -20.77 25.44
C ILE A 298 -43.85 -20.95 26.96
N SER A 299 -43.12 -21.95 27.49
CA SER A 299 -43.09 -22.15 28.94
C SER A 299 -42.06 -21.31 29.64
N GLN A 300 -42.22 -21.04 30.94
CA GLN A 300 -41.21 -20.38 31.74
C GLN A 300 -39.95 -21.20 31.84
N GLU A 301 -40.04 -22.53 31.91
CA GLU A 301 -38.89 -23.45 31.92
C GLU A 301 -38.02 -23.31 30.67
N GLU A 302 -38.66 -23.09 29.50
CA GLU A 302 -37.94 -22.86 28.25
C GLU A 302 -37.19 -21.54 28.26
N ILE A 303 -37.78 -20.46 28.78
CA ILE A 303 -37.16 -19.17 28.98
C ILE A 303 -35.95 -19.30 29.94
N ASP A 304 -36.13 -19.97 31.06
CA ASP A 304 -35.11 -20.19 32.07
C ASP A 304 -33.93 -21.01 31.51
N ARG A 305 -34.24 -22.05 30.73
CA ARG A 305 -33.24 -22.87 30.04
C ARG A 305 -32.39 -22.02 29.07
N LYS A 306 -33.03 -21.20 28.26
CA LYS A 306 -32.35 -20.32 27.30
C LYS A 306 -31.52 -19.23 28.03
N CYS A 307 -32.11 -18.60 29.03
CA CYS A 307 -31.41 -17.61 29.85
C CYS A 307 -30.15 -18.20 30.52
N LYS A 308 -30.26 -19.41 31.08
CA LYS A 308 -29.11 -20.12 31.64
C LYS A 308 -28.01 -20.34 30.62
N ARG A 309 -28.33 -20.77 29.40
CA ARG A 309 -27.32 -20.94 28.30
C ARG A 309 -26.59 -19.63 27.95
N VAL A 310 -27.34 -18.54 27.86
CA VAL A 310 -26.81 -17.19 27.59
C VAL A 310 -25.88 -16.75 28.73
N ILE A 311 -26.30 -16.96 30.00
CA ILE A 311 -25.46 -16.64 31.18
C ILE A 311 -24.18 -17.48 31.18
N GLN A 312 -24.25 -18.77 30.88
CA GLN A 312 -23.07 -19.64 30.77
C GLN A 312 -22.07 -19.12 29.73
N ALA A 313 -22.54 -18.75 28.56
CA ALA A 313 -21.68 -18.19 27.51
C ALA A 313 -20.98 -16.90 27.97
N LYS A 314 -21.72 -16.01 28.60
CA LYS A 314 -21.18 -14.73 29.14
C LYS A 314 -20.13 -14.95 30.22
N LEU A 315 -20.38 -15.85 31.16
CA LEU A 315 -19.43 -16.17 32.23
C LEU A 315 -18.16 -16.81 31.66
N TRP A 316 -18.30 -17.65 30.62
CA TRP A 316 -17.18 -18.27 29.94
C TRP A 316 -16.31 -17.23 29.21
N MET A 317 -16.92 -16.25 28.53
CA MET A 317 -16.21 -15.18 27.84
C MET A 317 -15.42 -14.29 28.80
N ARG A 318 -15.92 -14.08 30.03
CA ARG A 318 -15.22 -13.31 31.08
C ARG A 318 -13.89 -13.94 31.51
N GLN A 319 -13.71 -15.25 31.38
CA GLN A 319 -12.47 -15.95 31.76
C GLN A 319 -11.36 -15.82 30.70
N SER A 320 -11.70 -15.38 29.50
CA SER A 320 -10.78 -15.20 28.38
C SER A 320 -10.18 -13.79 28.43
N GLU A 321 -9.35 -13.46 29.44
CA GLU A 321 -8.66 -12.17 29.48
C GLU A 321 -7.51 -12.12 28.48
N PRO A 322 -7.41 -11.10 27.61
CA PRO A 322 -6.36 -10.97 26.61
C PRO A 322 -5.08 -10.37 27.16
N ARG A 323 -4.00 -10.49 26.39
CA ARG A 323 -2.74 -9.77 26.64
C ARG A 323 -2.94 -8.26 26.50
N LYS A 324 -2.41 -7.48 27.46
CA LYS A 324 -2.38 -6.01 27.38
C LYS A 324 -1.40 -5.58 26.28
N THR A 325 -1.91 -4.98 25.20
CA THR A 325 -1.13 -4.27 24.20
C THR A 325 -1.18 -2.75 24.50
N THR A 326 -0.18 -2.00 24.08
CA THR A 326 -0.22 -0.53 24.18
C THR A 326 -0.93 0.07 22.96
N LYS A 327 -1.79 1.08 23.15
CA LYS A 327 -2.63 1.68 22.10
C LYS A 327 -1.88 2.10 20.83
N GLU A 328 -0.67 2.65 20.97
CA GLU A 328 0.14 3.11 19.83
C GLU A 328 0.64 1.95 18.99
N ASN A 329 1.06 0.86 19.62
CA ASN A 329 1.47 -0.36 18.90
C ASN A 329 0.32 -0.98 18.11
N ASN A 330 -0.93 -0.86 18.57
CA ASN A 330 -2.07 -1.50 17.92
C ASN A 330 -2.42 -0.84 16.58
N GLN A 331 -2.41 0.50 16.51
CA GLN A 331 -2.71 1.22 15.26
C GLN A 331 -1.69 0.92 14.16
N ILE A 332 -0.39 0.88 14.50
CA ILE A 332 0.68 0.52 13.57
C ILE A 332 0.54 -0.93 13.10
N GLN A 333 0.17 -1.86 14.00
CA GLN A 333 -0.06 -3.25 13.64
C GLN A 333 -1.26 -3.42 12.71
N ILE A 334 -2.34 -2.66 12.92
CA ILE A 334 -3.49 -2.64 12.00
C ILE A 334 -3.04 -2.18 10.63
N GLU A 335 -2.36 -1.03 10.54
CA GLU A 335 -1.85 -0.50 9.28
C GLU A 335 -0.94 -1.51 8.56
N LEU A 336 -0.04 -2.16 9.29
CA LEU A 336 0.84 -3.19 8.74
C LEU A 336 0.04 -4.37 8.16
N ARG A 337 -1.00 -4.85 8.89
CA ARG A 337 -1.85 -5.94 8.38
C ARG A 337 -2.65 -5.51 7.15
N GLU A 338 -3.18 -4.30 7.15
CA GLU A 338 -3.89 -3.75 5.99
C GLU A 338 -2.99 -3.70 4.76
N ARG A 339 -1.76 -3.23 4.91
CA ARG A 339 -0.76 -3.20 3.83
C ARG A 339 -0.43 -4.61 3.33
N GLU A 340 -0.23 -5.57 4.22
CA GLU A 340 0.00 -6.98 3.86
C GLU A 340 -1.19 -7.58 3.09
N ILE A 341 -2.43 -7.32 3.51
CA ILE A 341 -3.64 -7.79 2.82
C ILE A 341 -3.74 -7.18 1.42
N VAL A 342 -3.59 -5.86 1.29
CA VAL A 342 -3.63 -5.20 -0.02
C VAL A 342 -2.55 -5.76 -0.93
N GLN A 343 -1.31 -5.88 -0.44
CA GLN A 343 -0.19 -6.44 -1.19
C GLN A 343 -0.48 -7.86 -1.70
N ALA A 344 -0.93 -8.74 -0.81
CA ALA A 344 -1.14 -10.14 -1.14
C ALA A 344 -2.39 -10.39 -1.99
N SER A 345 -3.39 -9.50 -1.95
CA SER A 345 -4.64 -9.64 -2.68
C SER A 345 -4.63 -9.05 -4.09
N LEU A 346 -3.68 -8.15 -4.42
CA LEU A 346 -3.57 -7.63 -5.78
C LEU A 346 -3.44 -8.79 -6.78
N THR A 347 -4.34 -8.82 -7.75
CA THR A 347 -4.45 -9.94 -8.70
C THR A 347 -4.30 -9.45 -10.13
N LEU A 348 -3.26 -9.87 -10.84
CA LEU A 348 -3.04 -9.57 -12.26
C LEU A 348 -3.74 -10.63 -13.11
N LEU A 349 -4.82 -10.24 -13.78
CA LEU A 349 -5.69 -11.15 -14.55
C LEU A 349 -5.32 -11.25 -16.03
N ARG A 350 -4.75 -10.20 -16.58
CA ARG A 350 -4.28 -10.11 -17.96
C ARG A 350 -2.94 -9.38 -18.00
N ASN A 351 -2.00 -9.85 -18.82
CA ASN A 351 -0.71 -9.20 -19.01
C ASN A 351 -0.16 -9.50 -20.41
N VAL A 352 -0.68 -8.81 -21.41
CA VAL A 352 -0.25 -8.97 -22.81
C VAL A 352 1.14 -8.37 -22.98
N ASP A 353 2.04 -9.09 -23.63
CA ASP A 353 3.42 -8.68 -23.90
C ASP A 353 4.18 -8.18 -22.66
N PHE A 354 3.91 -8.77 -21.50
CA PHE A 354 4.55 -8.39 -20.24
C PHE A 354 4.49 -6.88 -19.94
N THR A 355 3.33 -6.25 -20.22
CA THR A 355 3.09 -4.81 -20.01
C THR A 355 3.34 -4.39 -18.55
N VAL A 356 3.07 -5.29 -17.60
CA VAL A 356 3.33 -5.09 -16.16
C VAL A 356 4.38 -6.11 -15.71
N PRO A 357 5.45 -5.66 -15.06
CA PRO A 357 5.81 -4.27 -14.78
C PRO A 357 6.35 -3.53 -16.03
N ILE A 358 6.14 -2.20 -16.06
CA ILE A 358 6.70 -1.34 -17.12
C ILE A 358 8.24 -1.35 -16.98
N GLN A 359 8.94 -1.76 -18.03
CA GLN A 359 10.41 -1.88 -18.01
C GLN A 359 11.10 -0.67 -18.64
N ALA A 360 10.71 -0.28 -19.85
CA ALA A 360 11.37 0.76 -20.66
C ALA A 360 10.84 2.16 -20.28
N LEU A 361 11.39 2.78 -19.24
CA LEU A 361 10.96 4.11 -18.79
C LEU A 361 11.46 5.25 -19.66
N ASP A 362 12.56 5.04 -20.42
CA ASP A 362 13.15 6.02 -21.33
C ASP A 362 12.29 6.30 -22.57
N THR A 363 11.52 5.33 -23.02
CA THR A 363 10.65 5.42 -24.22
C THR A 363 9.17 5.48 -23.89
N THR A 364 8.80 5.27 -22.61
CA THR A 364 7.40 5.23 -22.17
C THR A 364 6.93 6.62 -21.73
N LYS A 365 5.91 7.14 -22.39
CA LYS A 365 5.19 8.34 -22.03
C LYS A 365 3.88 7.95 -21.36
N ILE A 366 3.73 8.26 -20.10
CA ILE A 366 2.70 7.72 -19.22
C ILE A 366 1.66 8.80 -18.87
N ALA A 367 0.38 8.45 -19.03
CA ALA A 367 -0.72 9.14 -18.36
C ALA A 367 -1.32 8.23 -17.29
N VAL A 368 -1.66 8.81 -16.14
CA VAL A 368 -2.48 8.15 -15.12
C VAL A 368 -3.84 8.84 -15.07
N VAL A 369 -4.89 8.07 -15.32
CA VAL A 369 -6.28 8.55 -15.29
C VAL A 369 -6.95 7.92 -14.08
N LYS A 370 -7.17 8.71 -13.03
CA LYS A 370 -7.93 8.26 -11.87
C LYS A 370 -9.39 8.65 -12.02
N ILE A 371 -10.29 7.66 -11.88
CA ILE A 371 -11.74 7.86 -11.92
C ILE A 371 -12.32 7.48 -10.56
N GLY A 372 -12.98 8.45 -9.91
CA GLY A 372 -13.46 8.26 -8.54
C GLY A 372 -14.45 9.32 -8.07
N ASN A 373 -14.68 9.37 -6.76
CA ASN A 373 -15.54 10.38 -6.14
C ASN A 373 -14.91 11.78 -6.19
N GLU A 374 -15.75 12.78 -6.07
CA GLU A 374 -15.29 14.18 -5.96
C GLU A 374 -14.34 14.35 -4.76
N GLY A 375 -13.20 15.01 -5.00
CA GLY A 375 -12.16 15.21 -3.98
C GLY A 375 -11.21 14.02 -3.77
N ASP A 376 -11.42 12.88 -4.42
CA ASP A 376 -10.50 11.75 -4.41
C ASP A 376 -9.37 11.97 -5.44
N VAL A 377 -8.42 12.83 -5.11
CA VAL A 377 -7.32 13.25 -5.99
C VAL A 377 -6.09 12.38 -5.77
N LEU A 378 -5.44 11.97 -6.86
CA LEU A 378 -4.18 11.25 -6.82
C LEU A 378 -3.01 12.22 -6.60
N ASP A 379 -2.17 11.93 -5.61
CA ASP A 379 -0.90 12.63 -5.47
C ASP A 379 0.04 12.26 -6.63
N PRO A 380 0.42 13.19 -7.50
CA PRO A 380 1.31 12.91 -8.63
C PRO A 380 2.67 12.34 -8.21
N TYR A 381 3.11 12.59 -6.99
CA TYR A 381 4.37 12.08 -6.48
C TYR A 381 4.39 10.54 -6.39
N LEU A 382 3.24 9.90 -6.16
CA LEU A 382 3.12 8.44 -6.13
C LEU A 382 3.58 7.78 -7.45
N VAL A 383 3.47 8.49 -8.56
CA VAL A 383 3.92 8.03 -9.88
C VAL A 383 5.30 8.57 -10.20
N ASN A 384 5.51 9.88 -9.99
CA ASN A 384 6.71 10.60 -10.40
C ASN A 384 7.99 10.13 -9.68
N ARG A 385 7.85 9.42 -8.55
CA ARG A 385 8.96 8.74 -7.89
C ARG A 385 9.52 7.54 -8.68
N TYR A 386 8.78 7.06 -9.71
CA TYR A 386 9.24 6.01 -10.63
C TYR A 386 9.56 6.54 -12.02
N SER A 387 8.72 7.41 -12.55
CA SER A 387 8.85 7.98 -13.89
C SER A 387 7.95 9.21 -14.02
N PRO A 388 8.35 10.21 -14.80
CA PRO A 388 7.47 11.33 -15.14
C PRO A 388 6.15 10.85 -15.74
N ALA A 389 5.04 11.30 -15.21
CA ALA A 389 3.71 11.01 -15.73
C ALA A 389 2.77 12.19 -15.51
N ASP A 390 1.82 12.37 -16.41
CA ASP A 390 0.73 13.32 -16.23
C ASP A 390 -0.44 12.62 -15.55
N VAL A 391 -1.04 13.29 -14.56
CA VAL A 391 -2.17 12.77 -13.79
C VAL A 391 -3.44 13.52 -14.15
N PHE A 392 -4.50 12.77 -14.43
CA PHE A 392 -5.86 13.27 -14.74
C PHE A 392 -6.83 12.68 -13.70
N ASP A 393 -7.34 13.51 -12.82
CA ASP A 393 -8.39 13.14 -11.87
C ASP A 393 -9.77 13.44 -12.49
N ILE A 394 -10.59 12.42 -12.61
CA ILE A 394 -11.92 12.47 -13.21
C ILE A 394 -12.96 12.06 -12.16
N SER A 395 -13.82 12.98 -11.76
CA SER A 395 -14.93 12.69 -10.86
C SER A 395 -16.12 12.08 -11.61
N PHE A 396 -16.92 11.27 -10.93
CA PHE A 396 -18.15 10.70 -11.50
C PHE A 396 -19.15 11.76 -11.95
N SER A 397 -19.19 12.93 -11.29
CA SER A 397 -20.06 14.06 -11.65
C SER A 397 -19.61 14.78 -12.94
N GLU A 398 -18.34 14.63 -13.36
CA GLU A 398 -17.74 15.34 -14.49
C GLU A 398 -17.03 14.41 -15.49
N LEU A 399 -17.51 13.16 -15.65
CA LEU A 399 -16.86 12.14 -16.48
C LEU A 399 -16.51 12.64 -17.90
N GLU A 400 -17.45 13.27 -18.62
CA GLU A 400 -17.18 13.76 -19.99
C GLU A 400 -16.21 14.94 -20.02
N LYS A 401 -16.30 15.85 -19.05
CA LYS A 401 -15.39 17.00 -18.97
C LYS A 401 -13.96 16.54 -18.65
N GLY A 402 -13.82 15.61 -17.70
CA GLY A 402 -12.54 15.02 -17.35
C GLY A 402 -11.93 14.23 -18.51
N TYR A 403 -12.73 13.41 -19.19
CA TYR A 403 -12.29 12.70 -20.39
C TYR A 403 -11.86 13.66 -21.50
N ALA A 404 -12.61 14.74 -21.75
CA ALA A 404 -12.25 15.74 -22.77
C ALA A 404 -10.92 16.46 -22.43
N ALA A 405 -10.58 16.62 -21.15
CA ALA A 405 -9.28 17.16 -20.76
C ALA A 405 -8.13 16.20 -21.06
N PHE A 406 -8.31 14.92 -20.79
CA PHE A 406 -7.35 13.87 -21.17
C PHE A 406 -7.23 13.76 -22.70
N GLN A 407 -8.34 13.70 -23.43
CA GLN A 407 -8.40 13.52 -24.89
C GLN A 407 -7.58 14.56 -25.66
N LYS A 408 -7.49 15.79 -25.17
CA LYS A 408 -6.68 16.86 -25.80
C LYS A 408 -5.19 16.54 -25.87
N ARG A 409 -4.71 15.67 -24.98
CA ARG A 409 -3.30 15.28 -24.84
C ARG A 409 -3.07 13.79 -25.05
N GLU A 410 -4.10 13.03 -25.39
CA GLU A 410 -4.07 11.59 -25.51
C GLU A 410 -2.96 11.06 -26.43
N SER A 411 -2.70 11.76 -27.53
CA SER A 411 -1.62 11.44 -28.48
C SER A 411 -0.21 11.63 -27.92
N ASP A 412 -0.07 12.32 -26.78
CA ASP A 412 1.23 12.52 -26.15
C ASP A 412 1.74 11.24 -25.45
N TYR A 413 0.85 10.30 -25.16
CA TYR A 413 1.12 9.12 -24.35
C TYR A 413 1.12 7.82 -25.17
N ASN A 414 1.90 6.85 -24.74
CA ASN A 414 1.90 5.51 -25.34
C ASN A 414 1.46 4.41 -24.34
N ILE A 415 1.33 4.75 -23.05
CA ILE A 415 0.68 3.91 -22.03
C ILE A 415 -0.24 4.79 -21.18
N VAL A 416 -1.45 4.29 -20.95
CA VAL A 416 -2.40 4.89 -19.99
C VAL A 416 -2.67 3.91 -18.86
N ILE A 417 -2.50 4.37 -17.62
CA ILE A 417 -2.87 3.63 -16.41
C ILE A 417 -4.20 4.19 -15.93
N ILE A 418 -5.25 3.37 -15.92
CA ILE A 418 -6.56 3.76 -15.38
C ILE A 418 -6.68 3.20 -13.95
N LEU A 419 -6.81 4.08 -12.97
CA LEU A 419 -7.20 3.73 -11.60
C LEU A 419 -8.72 3.91 -11.46
N ALA A 420 -9.45 2.82 -11.56
CA ALA A 420 -10.90 2.80 -11.65
C ALA A 420 -11.53 2.39 -10.32
N ASN A 421 -12.24 3.34 -9.67
CA ASN A 421 -12.97 3.08 -8.44
C ASN A 421 -14.47 2.85 -8.71
N PRO A 422 -15.19 2.05 -7.90
CA PRO A 422 -16.63 1.83 -8.08
C PRO A 422 -17.43 3.08 -7.73
N GLU A 423 -18.48 3.37 -8.50
CA GLU A 423 -19.45 4.43 -8.25
C GLU A 423 -20.52 3.95 -7.26
N ALA A 424 -20.55 4.52 -6.04
CA ALA A 424 -21.38 4.04 -4.95
C ALA A 424 -22.91 4.13 -5.24
N ALA A 425 -23.34 5.10 -6.07
CA ALA A 425 -24.73 5.29 -6.42
C ALA A 425 -25.27 4.30 -7.47
N VAL A 426 -24.38 3.55 -8.12
CA VAL A 426 -24.76 2.66 -9.21
C VAL A 426 -25.33 1.34 -8.67
N ASN A 427 -26.38 0.85 -9.36
CA ASN A 427 -27.03 -0.40 -9.05
C ASN A 427 -26.02 -1.54 -8.84
N ARG A 428 -26.20 -2.32 -7.79
CA ARG A 428 -25.38 -3.49 -7.43
C ARG A 428 -25.16 -4.48 -8.60
N LYS A 429 -26.11 -4.57 -9.55
CA LYS A 429 -25.98 -5.42 -10.76
C LYS A 429 -24.84 -5.01 -11.70
N ARG A 430 -24.43 -3.74 -11.68
CA ARG A 430 -23.32 -3.22 -12.48
C ARG A 430 -22.04 -3.03 -11.67
N PHE A 431 -22.03 -3.46 -10.41
CA PHE A 431 -20.84 -3.47 -9.54
C PHE A 431 -20.12 -2.11 -9.40
N GLY A 432 -20.88 -1.01 -9.48
CA GLY A 432 -20.30 0.32 -9.41
C GLY A 432 -19.76 0.87 -10.74
N MET A 433 -20.15 0.28 -11.88
CA MET A 433 -19.77 0.77 -13.21
C MET A 433 -21.04 1.14 -14.00
N SER A 434 -21.37 2.45 -14.05
CA SER A 434 -22.47 2.95 -14.89
C SER A 434 -22.13 2.76 -16.38
N GLU A 435 -23.13 2.84 -17.27
CA GLU A 435 -22.91 2.74 -18.73
C GLU A 435 -22.01 3.87 -19.25
N HIS A 436 -22.20 5.03 -18.67
CA HIS A 436 -21.40 6.20 -19.01
C HIS A 436 -19.93 6.02 -18.57
N TYR A 437 -19.73 5.53 -17.37
CA TYR A 437 -18.41 5.20 -16.85
C TYR A 437 -17.71 4.12 -17.69
N GLN A 438 -18.42 3.03 -17.99
CA GLN A 438 -17.95 1.99 -18.90
C GLN A 438 -17.50 2.57 -20.24
N SER A 439 -18.31 3.44 -20.85
CA SER A 439 -17.98 4.10 -22.13
C SER A 439 -16.69 4.92 -22.07
N VAL A 440 -16.39 5.59 -20.95
CA VAL A 440 -15.12 6.34 -20.78
C VAL A 440 -13.94 5.39 -20.76
N ILE A 441 -14.00 4.29 -19.97
CA ILE A 441 -12.94 3.27 -19.91
C ILE A 441 -12.72 2.65 -21.32
N GLU A 442 -13.80 2.32 -22.01
CA GLU A 442 -13.73 1.74 -23.36
C GLU A 442 -13.08 2.69 -24.36
N ARG A 443 -13.47 3.95 -24.39
CA ARG A 443 -12.88 4.97 -25.30
C ARG A 443 -11.37 5.11 -25.07
N ILE A 444 -10.92 5.21 -23.82
CA ILE A 444 -9.50 5.22 -23.50
C ILE A 444 -8.84 3.90 -23.93
N GLY A 445 -9.46 2.77 -23.58
CA GLY A 445 -8.93 1.44 -23.90
C GLY A 445 -8.88 1.11 -25.39
N TYR A 446 -9.71 1.72 -26.23
CA TYR A 446 -9.65 1.51 -27.67
C TYR A 446 -8.61 2.40 -28.38
N SER A 447 -8.25 3.53 -27.76
CA SER A 447 -7.33 4.49 -28.38
C SER A 447 -5.87 4.29 -27.97
N GLN A 448 -5.61 3.79 -26.78
CA GLN A 448 -4.26 3.68 -26.20
C GLN A 448 -4.01 2.31 -25.57
N ARG A 449 -2.74 1.89 -25.51
CA ARG A 449 -2.33 0.73 -24.73
C ARG A 449 -2.59 1.01 -23.25
N THR A 450 -3.50 0.25 -22.65
CA THR A 450 -4.05 0.56 -21.33
C THR A 450 -3.73 -0.51 -20.31
N ILE A 451 -3.38 -0.07 -19.10
CA ILE A 451 -3.32 -0.87 -17.87
C ILE A 451 -4.54 -0.45 -17.04
N LEU A 452 -5.48 -1.36 -16.85
CA LEU A 452 -6.67 -1.11 -16.03
C LEU A 452 -6.48 -1.70 -14.63
N VAL A 453 -6.55 -0.85 -13.62
CA VAL A 453 -6.65 -1.22 -12.20
C VAL A 453 -8.09 -1.01 -11.76
N TRP A 454 -8.79 -2.09 -11.42
CA TRP A 454 -10.16 -2.04 -10.92
C TRP A 454 -10.18 -2.23 -9.41
N ASN A 455 -10.53 -1.20 -8.66
CA ASN A 455 -10.54 -1.17 -7.20
C ASN A 455 -11.94 -1.45 -6.61
N GLY A 456 -12.65 -2.39 -7.19
CA GLY A 456 -13.98 -2.80 -6.78
C GLY A 456 -14.18 -4.31 -6.87
N ASN A 457 -15.45 -4.73 -6.77
CA ASN A 457 -15.78 -6.13 -6.97
C ASN A 457 -15.28 -6.61 -8.34
N PRO A 458 -14.49 -7.69 -8.43
CA PRO A 458 -13.91 -8.17 -9.69
C PRO A 458 -14.92 -8.40 -10.81
N LYS A 459 -16.20 -8.66 -10.50
CA LYS A 459 -17.25 -8.82 -11.51
C LYS A 459 -17.53 -7.56 -12.33
N GLY A 460 -17.24 -6.38 -11.80
CA GLY A 460 -17.31 -5.14 -12.59
C GLY A 460 -16.45 -5.18 -13.85
N LEU A 461 -15.34 -5.92 -13.82
CA LEU A 461 -14.44 -6.11 -14.97
C LEU A 461 -15.11 -6.78 -16.17
N LEU A 462 -16.13 -7.61 -15.95
CA LEU A 462 -16.86 -8.29 -17.05
C LEU A 462 -17.48 -7.32 -18.05
N GLN A 463 -17.67 -6.07 -17.69
CA GLN A 463 -18.24 -5.03 -18.55
C GLN A 463 -17.25 -4.45 -19.55
N VAL A 464 -15.94 -4.52 -19.25
CA VAL A 464 -14.86 -3.93 -20.07
C VAL A 464 -13.80 -4.93 -20.50
N ILE A 465 -13.94 -6.21 -20.11
CA ILE A 465 -12.93 -7.25 -20.32
C ILE A 465 -12.69 -7.55 -21.81
N SER A 466 -13.65 -7.30 -22.66
CA SER A 466 -13.58 -7.52 -24.11
C SER A 466 -12.81 -6.45 -24.87
N VAL A 467 -12.41 -5.33 -24.23
CA VAL A 467 -11.63 -4.26 -24.87
C VAL A 467 -10.20 -4.76 -25.16
N PRO A 468 -9.80 -4.90 -26.43
CA PRO A 468 -8.54 -5.56 -26.78
C PRO A 468 -7.29 -4.81 -26.33
N SER A 469 -7.32 -3.48 -26.37
CA SER A 469 -6.17 -2.62 -26.06
C SER A 469 -5.94 -2.46 -24.55
N ILE A 470 -6.82 -3.01 -23.70
CA ILE A 470 -6.52 -3.19 -22.27
C ILE A 470 -5.52 -4.34 -22.15
N ALA A 471 -4.24 -3.98 -22.23
CA ALA A 471 -3.14 -4.93 -22.27
C ALA A 471 -2.88 -5.61 -20.91
N ALA A 472 -3.17 -4.91 -19.80
CA ALA A 472 -3.08 -5.49 -18.46
C ALA A 472 -4.32 -5.15 -17.63
N ILE A 473 -4.76 -6.11 -16.80
CA ILE A 473 -5.89 -5.95 -15.88
C ILE A 473 -5.45 -6.38 -14.49
N ILE A 474 -5.54 -5.45 -13.54
CA ILE A 474 -5.26 -5.68 -12.12
C ILE A 474 -6.56 -5.49 -11.33
N SER A 475 -6.91 -6.47 -10.49
CA SER A 475 -7.97 -6.36 -9.51
C SER A 475 -7.38 -5.94 -8.17
N GLY A 476 -7.81 -4.78 -7.65
CA GLY A 476 -7.44 -4.25 -6.33
C GLY A 476 -8.44 -4.60 -5.23
N HIS A 477 -9.60 -5.16 -5.59
CA HIS A 477 -10.70 -5.62 -4.74
C HIS A 477 -11.41 -4.52 -3.93
N LYS A 478 -10.73 -3.52 -3.43
CA LYS A 478 -11.27 -2.44 -2.60
C LYS A 478 -10.71 -1.09 -3.05
N SER A 479 -11.57 -0.08 -3.14
CA SER A 479 -11.15 1.30 -3.39
C SER A 479 -10.43 1.89 -2.16
N GLY A 480 -9.48 2.76 -2.43
CA GLY A 480 -8.76 3.50 -1.40
C GLY A 480 -7.35 3.87 -1.80
N ARG A 481 -6.83 4.91 -1.15
CA ARG A 481 -5.51 5.46 -1.44
C ARG A 481 -4.38 4.41 -1.34
N LEU A 482 -4.50 3.48 -0.38
CA LEU A 482 -3.52 2.41 -0.20
C LEU A 482 -3.52 1.44 -1.39
N THR A 483 -4.70 1.08 -1.89
CA THR A 483 -4.82 0.20 -3.06
C THR A 483 -4.28 0.87 -4.32
N ASP A 484 -4.59 2.16 -4.54
CA ASP A 484 -4.06 2.93 -5.66
C ASP A 484 -2.53 2.97 -5.63
N ASP A 485 -1.94 3.30 -4.46
CA ASP A 485 -0.50 3.34 -4.29
C ASP A 485 0.16 1.98 -4.56
N PHE A 486 -0.38 0.89 -4.00
CA PHE A 486 0.18 -0.45 -4.17
C PHE A 486 0.05 -0.95 -5.61
N ALA A 487 -1.07 -0.66 -6.27
CA ALA A 487 -1.26 -0.99 -7.67
C ALA A 487 -0.28 -0.23 -8.57
N LEU A 488 -0.08 1.08 -8.33
CA LEU A 488 0.93 1.86 -9.04
C LEU A 488 2.34 1.31 -8.81
N GLN A 489 2.71 1.02 -7.56
CA GLN A 489 4.00 0.40 -7.27
C GLN A 489 4.17 -0.94 -8.01
N ALA A 490 3.11 -1.76 -8.08
CA ALA A 490 3.14 -3.03 -8.78
C ALA A 490 3.26 -2.83 -10.31
N VAL A 491 2.56 -1.86 -10.88
CA VAL A 491 2.69 -1.49 -12.31
C VAL A 491 4.12 -1.11 -12.69
N PHE A 492 4.85 -0.45 -11.78
CA PHE A 492 6.28 -0.12 -11.98
C PHE A 492 7.25 -1.20 -11.48
N GLY A 493 6.76 -2.30 -10.89
CA GLY A 493 7.60 -3.37 -10.35
C GLY A 493 8.24 -3.08 -8.99
N GLY A 494 7.73 -2.08 -8.25
CA GLY A 494 8.14 -1.82 -6.88
C GLY A 494 7.56 -2.86 -5.91
N ARG A 495 6.40 -3.42 -6.23
CA ARG A 495 5.77 -4.51 -5.47
C ARG A 495 5.45 -5.69 -6.37
N PRO A 496 5.62 -6.95 -5.91
CA PRO A 496 5.21 -8.13 -6.67
C PRO A 496 3.68 -8.26 -6.66
N ILE A 497 3.12 -8.96 -7.64
CA ILE A 497 1.72 -9.39 -7.65
C ILE A 497 1.68 -10.90 -7.49
N SER A 498 0.85 -11.39 -6.55
CA SER A 498 0.73 -12.84 -6.27
C SER A 498 -0.70 -13.28 -5.95
N GLY A 499 -1.65 -12.36 -5.87
CA GLY A 499 -3.04 -12.63 -5.55
C GLY A 499 -3.72 -13.57 -6.56
N ARG A 500 -4.76 -14.28 -6.11
CA ARG A 500 -5.54 -15.23 -6.89
C ARG A 500 -7.03 -14.97 -6.77
N LEU A 501 -7.76 -15.11 -7.88
CA LEU A 501 -9.21 -15.15 -7.81
C LEU A 501 -9.67 -16.45 -7.13
N LYS A 502 -10.40 -16.35 -6.04
CA LYS A 502 -10.98 -17.52 -5.37
C LYS A 502 -12.40 -17.85 -5.85
N ARG A 503 -12.77 -17.28 -6.99
CA ARG A 503 -14.05 -17.53 -7.66
C ARG A 503 -13.89 -17.42 -9.17
N LYS A 504 -14.79 -18.07 -9.89
CA LYS A 504 -14.88 -17.93 -11.34
C LYS A 504 -15.38 -16.52 -11.71
N LEU A 505 -14.79 -15.93 -12.72
CA LEU A 505 -15.18 -14.62 -13.24
C LEU A 505 -15.47 -14.73 -14.75
N GLY A 506 -16.74 -14.80 -15.09
CA GLY A 506 -17.20 -15.09 -16.45
C GLY A 506 -16.71 -16.43 -16.97
N VAL A 507 -16.46 -16.51 -18.28
CA VAL A 507 -15.82 -17.63 -18.95
C VAL A 507 -14.32 -17.40 -19.11
N GLU A 508 -13.85 -16.16 -18.94
CA GLU A 508 -12.48 -15.73 -19.22
C GLU A 508 -11.52 -16.12 -18.10
N PHE A 509 -11.96 -16.03 -16.83
CA PHE A 509 -11.08 -16.30 -15.71
C PHE A 509 -11.65 -17.39 -14.80
N MET A 510 -10.94 -18.51 -14.76
CA MET A 510 -11.26 -19.60 -13.85
C MET A 510 -10.86 -19.25 -12.41
N ARG A 511 -11.35 -20.05 -11.45
CA ARG A 511 -10.82 -19.99 -10.07
C ARG A 511 -9.31 -20.23 -10.11
N GLU A 512 -8.58 -19.60 -9.21
CA GLU A 512 -7.12 -19.58 -9.14
C GLU A 512 -6.45 -18.74 -10.26
N ALA A 513 -7.21 -18.04 -11.11
CA ALA A 513 -6.61 -17.14 -12.07
C ALA A 513 -5.82 -16.03 -11.39
N GLY A 514 -4.63 -15.77 -11.92
CA GLY A 514 -3.70 -14.73 -11.47
C GLY A 514 -2.33 -14.97 -12.08
N ILE A 515 -1.67 -13.90 -12.49
CA ILE A 515 -0.32 -13.90 -13.06
C ILE A 515 0.62 -13.30 -12.02
N GLU A 516 1.71 -14.00 -11.73
CA GLU A 516 2.70 -13.51 -10.78
C GLU A 516 3.70 -12.57 -11.44
N THR A 517 4.09 -11.53 -10.71
CA THR A 517 5.21 -10.67 -11.08
C THR A 517 6.25 -10.63 -9.97
N LYS A 518 7.48 -10.28 -10.33
CA LYS A 518 8.57 -10.12 -9.38
C LYS A 518 8.78 -8.64 -9.04
N LYS A 519 9.28 -8.37 -7.84
CA LYS A 519 9.79 -7.05 -7.49
C LYS A 519 11.08 -6.80 -8.26
N THR A 520 11.17 -5.67 -8.95
CA THR A 520 12.33 -5.28 -9.76
C THR A 520 12.85 -3.88 -9.44
N ARG A 521 12.04 -3.05 -8.73
CA ARG A 521 12.37 -1.69 -8.31
C ARG A 521 12.15 -1.51 -6.82
N LEU A 522 12.59 -0.38 -6.29
CA LEU A 522 12.29 0.02 -4.92
C LEU A 522 10.78 0.06 -4.69
N ALA A 523 10.35 -0.50 -3.56
CA ALA A 523 9.03 -0.26 -3.01
C ALA A 523 9.03 0.97 -2.11
N TYR A 524 7.84 1.50 -1.81
CA TYR A 524 7.64 2.57 -0.82
C TYR A 524 6.64 2.06 0.22
N GLY A 525 7.00 2.20 1.49
CA GLY A 525 6.23 1.61 2.57
C GLY A 525 6.48 2.24 3.92
N ILE A 526 5.98 1.59 4.95
CA ILE A 526 6.23 1.97 6.34
C ILE A 526 7.42 1.17 6.90
N PRO A 527 8.12 1.69 7.90
CA PRO A 527 9.29 1.04 8.51
C PRO A 527 9.02 -0.39 8.97
N GLU A 528 7.84 -0.66 9.47
CA GLU A 528 7.42 -1.96 10.00
C GLU A 528 7.38 -3.06 8.95
N GLU A 529 7.15 -2.74 7.67
CA GLU A 529 7.19 -3.71 6.57
C GLU A 529 8.59 -4.34 6.38
N VAL A 530 9.64 -3.67 6.85
CA VAL A 530 11.04 -4.15 6.78
C VAL A 530 11.66 -4.39 8.17
N GLY A 531 10.80 -4.54 9.19
CA GLY A 531 11.23 -4.85 10.57
C GLY A 531 11.95 -3.70 11.27
N VAL A 532 11.78 -2.46 10.83
CA VAL A 532 12.24 -1.24 11.51
C VAL A 532 11.04 -0.66 12.28
N ARG A 533 11.25 -0.24 13.51
CA ARG A 533 10.21 0.40 14.31
C ARG A 533 10.22 1.91 14.02
N SER A 534 9.06 2.45 13.61
CA SER A 534 8.90 3.88 13.28
C SER A 534 9.27 4.81 14.44
N GLU A 535 9.08 4.37 15.68
CA GLU A 535 9.45 5.13 16.89
C GLU A 535 10.94 5.51 16.96
N PHE A 536 11.84 4.70 16.35
CA PHE A 536 13.27 5.04 16.27
C PHE A 536 13.60 6.04 15.19
N LEU A 537 12.76 6.18 14.17
CA LEU A 537 12.97 7.11 13.06
C LEU A 537 12.58 8.55 13.42
N VAL A 538 11.85 8.77 14.50
CA VAL A 538 11.53 10.12 15.02
C VAL A 538 12.80 10.92 15.35
N ASP A 539 13.91 10.27 15.67
CA ASP A 539 15.18 10.95 15.92
C ASP A 539 15.77 11.59 14.64
N ILE A 540 15.42 11.09 13.46
CA ILE A 540 15.76 11.73 12.17
C ILE A 540 15.09 13.11 12.09
N ASP A 541 13.81 13.20 12.44
CA ASP A 541 13.07 14.47 12.44
C ASP A 541 13.72 15.47 13.42
N LYS A 542 14.07 15.02 14.63
CA LYS A 542 14.73 15.86 15.63
C LYS A 542 16.07 16.41 15.13
N ILE A 543 16.89 15.55 14.50
CA ILE A 543 18.19 15.95 13.94
C ILE A 543 18.01 16.97 12.83
N ALA A 544 17.08 16.72 11.90
CA ALA A 544 16.79 17.62 10.79
C ALA A 544 16.30 19.00 11.27
N TYR A 545 15.38 19.03 12.22
CA TYR A 545 14.89 20.28 12.81
C TYR A 545 15.95 21.00 13.66
N SER A 546 16.83 20.28 14.37
CA SER A 546 17.96 20.85 15.08
C SER A 546 18.92 21.57 14.11
N ALA A 547 19.29 20.91 13.01
CA ALA A 547 20.15 21.49 11.98
C ALA A 547 19.57 22.80 11.41
N ILE A 548 18.25 22.87 11.18
CA ILE A 548 17.58 24.07 10.69
C ILE A 548 17.56 25.16 11.77
N THR A 549 17.27 24.80 13.02
CA THR A 549 17.18 25.75 14.14
C THR A 549 18.53 26.34 14.46
N GLU A 550 19.59 25.55 14.42
CA GLU A 550 20.99 25.95 14.64
C GLU A 550 21.60 26.64 13.41
N LYS A 551 20.83 26.79 12.34
CA LYS A 551 21.24 27.40 11.07
C LYS A 551 22.42 26.70 10.39
N ALA A 552 22.52 25.37 10.55
CA ALA A 552 23.45 24.57 9.77
C ALA A 552 22.98 24.44 8.31
N CYS A 553 21.68 24.33 8.10
CA CYS A 553 21.06 24.41 6.77
C CYS A 553 19.66 25.02 6.88
N PRO A 554 19.09 25.64 5.81
CA PRO A 554 17.72 26.16 5.84
C PRO A 554 16.66 25.09 5.64
N GLY A 555 16.98 23.95 5.03
CA GLY A 555 16.12 22.81 4.79
C GLY A 555 16.88 21.66 4.20
N SER A 556 16.23 20.50 4.13
CA SER A 556 16.84 19.24 3.66
C SER A 556 15.82 18.25 3.14
N GLN A 557 16.30 17.30 2.34
CA GLN A 557 15.62 16.05 2.02
C GLN A 557 16.36 14.93 2.74
N VAL A 558 15.61 14.00 3.36
CA VAL A 558 16.15 12.81 4.01
C VAL A 558 15.45 11.58 3.45
N TRP A 559 16.24 10.66 2.93
CA TRP A 559 15.75 9.46 2.31
C TRP A 559 16.49 8.24 2.87
N PHE A 560 15.74 7.20 3.24
CA PHE A 560 16.28 5.97 3.76
C PHE A 560 15.52 4.76 3.24
N ALA A 561 16.24 3.78 2.71
CA ALA A 561 15.69 2.50 2.27
C ALA A 561 16.38 1.33 2.98
N LYS A 562 15.60 0.27 3.23
CA LYS A 562 16.09 -1.00 3.77
C LYS A 562 15.43 -2.15 3.01
N ASP A 563 16.19 -3.18 2.66
CA ASP A 563 15.72 -4.39 1.96
C ASP A 563 14.93 -4.06 0.67
N GLY A 564 15.40 -3.03 -0.05
CA GLY A 564 14.77 -2.57 -1.29
C GLY A 564 13.44 -1.83 -1.09
N MET A 565 13.15 -1.32 0.10
CA MET A 565 11.96 -0.52 0.40
C MET A 565 12.36 0.82 1.00
N VAL A 566 11.82 1.90 0.45
CA VAL A 566 11.95 3.27 0.96
C VAL A 566 10.98 3.43 2.12
N VAL A 567 11.50 3.75 3.29
CA VAL A 567 10.72 3.89 4.53
C VAL A 567 10.82 5.28 5.15
N VAL A 568 11.72 6.10 4.63
CA VAL A 568 11.79 7.54 4.91
C VAL A 568 12.01 8.27 3.59
N ASP A 569 11.15 9.23 3.30
CA ASP A 569 11.26 10.14 2.15
C ASP A 569 10.65 11.49 2.58
N ASN A 570 11.37 12.14 3.50
CA ASN A 570 10.89 13.30 4.22
C ASN A 570 11.61 14.58 3.76
N THR A 571 10.89 15.68 3.81
CA THR A 571 11.41 17.02 3.52
C THR A 571 11.25 17.93 4.73
N TYR A 572 12.25 18.78 4.98
CA TYR A 572 12.28 19.65 6.14
C TYR A 572 12.66 21.07 5.73
N GLY A 573 12.03 22.06 6.36
CA GLY A 573 12.37 23.49 6.26
C GLY A 573 12.12 24.12 4.89
N TYR A 574 13.02 24.97 4.47
CA TYR A 574 12.85 25.89 3.35
C TYR A 574 14.12 25.92 2.48
N HIS A 575 14.00 26.45 1.26
CA HIS A 575 15.16 26.68 0.37
C HIS A 575 16.14 27.69 0.95
N THR A 576 15.65 28.65 1.73
CA THR A 576 16.48 29.68 2.36
C THR A 576 15.96 30.04 3.75
N TYR A 577 16.81 30.71 4.56
CA TYR A 577 16.41 31.25 5.87
C TYR A 577 15.34 32.35 5.80
N GLN A 578 15.00 32.87 4.60
CA GLN A 578 13.86 33.78 4.40
C GLN A 578 12.52 33.10 4.50
N ARG A 579 12.47 31.75 4.51
CA ARG A 579 11.27 30.90 4.69
C ARG A 579 10.15 31.17 3.70
N LYS A 580 10.47 31.45 2.44
CA LYS A 580 9.48 31.71 1.38
C LYS A 580 9.01 30.43 0.70
N ASP A 581 9.96 29.58 0.31
CA ASP A 581 9.71 28.36 -0.44
C ASP A 581 10.07 27.15 0.43
N THR A 582 9.08 26.30 0.73
CA THR A 582 9.29 25.03 1.46
C THR A 582 10.01 24.01 0.57
N VAL A 583 10.84 23.18 1.17
CA VAL A 583 11.48 22.05 0.47
C VAL A 583 10.43 21.02 0.09
N LYS A 584 10.47 20.57 -1.16
CA LYS A 584 9.61 19.50 -1.70
C LYS A 584 10.45 18.28 -2.07
N PRO A 585 9.85 17.06 -2.13
CA PRO A 585 10.59 15.86 -2.53
C PRO A 585 11.11 15.93 -3.98
N THR A 586 10.51 16.78 -4.82
CA THR A 586 10.89 16.98 -6.23
C THR A 586 11.94 18.06 -6.44
N ASP A 587 12.37 18.77 -5.39
CA ASP A 587 13.35 19.85 -5.50
C ASP A 587 14.76 19.32 -5.72
N LEU A 588 15.53 20.02 -6.54
CA LEU A 588 16.89 19.65 -6.91
C LEU A 588 17.92 20.36 -6.04
N TYR A 589 18.95 19.61 -5.67
CA TYR A 589 20.15 20.09 -4.98
C TYR A 589 21.39 19.92 -5.84
N ASP A 590 22.33 20.84 -5.74
CA ASP A 590 23.70 20.61 -6.24
C ASP A 590 24.33 19.47 -5.43
N LEU A 591 24.68 18.39 -6.09
CA LEU A 591 25.23 17.19 -5.46
C LEU A 591 26.72 17.28 -5.17
N ALA A 592 27.36 18.39 -5.56
CA ALA A 592 28.79 18.61 -5.36
C ALA A 592 29.63 17.36 -5.73
N SER A 593 30.47 16.87 -4.83
CA SER A 593 31.35 15.71 -5.09
C SER A 593 30.63 14.35 -5.22
N ILE A 594 29.32 14.25 -4.92
CA ILE A 594 28.55 13.05 -5.25
C ILE A 594 28.53 12.85 -6.78
N THR A 595 28.70 13.92 -7.57
CA THR A 595 28.92 13.84 -9.02
C THR A 595 29.98 12.82 -9.41
N LYS A 596 31.05 12.62 -8.59
CA LYS A 596 32.11 11.66 -8.89
C LYS A 596 31.53 10.24 -9.01
N ILE A 597 30.73 9.81 -8.05
CA ILE A 597 30.17 8.45 -8.03
C ILE A 597 28.90 8.31 -8.86
N ALA A 598 28.04 9.33 -8.87
CA ALA A 598 26.77 9.30 -9.62
C ALA A 598 26.92 9.68 -11.11
N GLY A 599 28.04 10.30 -11.48
CA GLY A 599 28.38 10.70 -12.85
C GLY A 599 29.60 9.97 -13.38
N SER A 600 30.82 10.39 -12.96
CA SER A 600 32.08 9.89 -13.54
C SER A 600 32.26 8.38 -13.35
N VAL A 601 32.13 7.86 -12.13
CA VAL A 601 32.34 6.42 -11.87
C VAL A 601 31.24 5.60 -12.55
N ALA A 602 29.99 6.07 -12.54
CA ALA A 602 28.91 5.46 -13.31
C ALA A 602 29.28 5.33 -14.79
N GLY A 603 29.75 6.45 -15.41
CA GLY A 603 30.17 6.46 -16.81
C GLY A 603 31.33 5.51 -17.08
N MET A 604 32.30 5.45 -16.16
CA MET A 604 33.45 4.54 -16.29
C MET A 604 33.06 3.07 -16.17
N MET A 605 32.14 2.73 -15.25
CA MET A 605 31.62 1.36 -15.15
C MET A 605 30.89 0.92 -16.43
N LYS A 606 30.12 1.84 -17.05
CA LYS A 606 29.49 1.54 -18.34
C LYS A 606 30.49 1.37 -19.47
N LEU A 607 31.50 2.23 -19.54
CA LEU A 607 32.59 2.07 -20.52
C LEU A 607 33.35 0.75 -20.30
N SER A 608 33.51 0.32 -19.03
CA SER A 608 34.12 -0.99 -18.72
C SER A 608 33.25 -2.14 -19.23
N GLN A 609 31.94 -2.07 -19.05
CA GLN A 609 30.98 -3.02 -19.59
C GLN A 609 31.08 -3.13 -21.10
N ASP A 610 31.27 -1.99 -21.76
CA ASP A 610 31.37 -1.91 -23.22
C ASP A 610 32.80 -2.19 -23.73
N SER A 611 33.73 -2.62 -22.85
CA SER A 611 35.14 -2.90 -23.15
C SER A 611 35.92 -1.69 -23.68
N LEU A 612 35.48 -0.48 -23.40
CA LEU A 612 36.09 0.79 -23.79
C LEU A 612 36.98 1.40 -22.70
N PHE A 613 36.94 0.84 -21.49
CA PHE A 613 37.76 1.27 -20.36
C PHE A 613 38.17 0.09 -19.50
N ASN A 614 39.38 0.18 -18.92
CA ASN A 614 39.95 -0.78 -17.98
C ASN A 614 40.73 -0.04 -16.89
N LEU A 615 40.45 -0.36 -15.62
CA LEU A 615 41.17 0.24 -14.47
C LEU A 615 42.66 -0.08 -14.42
N ASP A 616 43.16 -1.15 -15.08
CA ASP A 616 44.55 -1.55 -15.11
C ASP A 616 45.41 -0.81 -16.15
N HIS A 617 44.77 0.02 -16.98
CA HIS A 617 45.46 0.84 -17.98
C HIS A 617 46.01 2.13 -17.38
N ASN A 618 46.87 2.80 -18.15
CA ASN A 618 47.42 4.10 -17.82
C ASN A 618 46.64 5.24 -18.50
N LEU A 619 46.86 6.46 -18.06
CA LEU A 619 46.19 7.63 -18.60
C LEU A 619 46.51 7.85 -20.10
N CYS A 620 47.70 7.52 -20.55
CA CYS A 620 48.11 7.62 -21.95
C CYS A 620 47.35 6.68 -22.88
N ASP A 621 46.84 5.55 -22.39
CA ASP A 621 46.02 4.63 -23.19
C ASP A 621 44.70 5.28 -23.64
N TYR A 622 44.28 6.31 -22.94
CA TYR A 622 43.01 7.01 -23.24
C TYR A 622 43.22 8.44 -23.77
N LEU A 623 44.23 9.19 -23.28
CA LEU A 623 44.41 10.61 -23.55
C LEU A 623 45.83 10.92 -24.06
N SER A 624 46.42 10.04 -24.90
CA SER A 624 47.80 10.17 -25.42
C SER A 624 48.05 11.56 -26.01
N GLU A 625 47.16 12.12 -26.81
CA GLU A 625 47.26 13.43 -27.44
C GLU A 625 47.45 14.61 -26.46
N TRP A 626 47.14 14.38 -25.17
CA TRP A 626 47.31 15.37 -24.11
C TRP A 626 48.46 15.08 -23.19
N VAL A 627 48.75 13.80 -22.88
CA VAL A 627 49.63 13.42 -21.77
C VAL A 627 50.98 12.92 -22.25
N ASP A 628 51.14 12.54 -23.51
CA ASP A 628 52.44 12.12 -24.05
C ASP A 628 53.50 13.19 -23.80
N THR A 629 54.67 12.77 -23.37
CA THR A 629 55.79 13.64 -22.94
C THR A 629 55.55 14.40 -21.64
N THR A 630 54.46 14.17 -20.92
CA THR A 630 54.25 14.76 -19.59
C THR A 630 54.53 13.74 -18.48
N ALA A 631 54.62 14.23 -17.22
CA ALA A 631 54.75 13.36 -16.05
C ALA A 631 53.48 12.52 -15.77
N TYR A 632 52.41 12.78 -16.48
CA TYR A 632 51.09 12.12 -16.32
C TYR A 632 50.94 10.88 -17.20
N MET A 633 51.83 10.67 -18.17
CA MET A 633 51.72 9.62 -19.20
C MET A 633 51.44 8.22 -18.60
N ASN A 634 52.25 7.79 -17.65
CA ASN A 634 52.18 6.46 -17.04
C ASN A 634 51.39 6.44 -15.72
N MET A 635 50.45 7.37 -15.51
CA MET A 635 49.63 7.39 -14.31
C MET A 635 48.52 6.35 -14.42
N GLY A 636 48.49 5.39 -13.50
CA GLY A 636 47.48 4.28 -13.50
C GLY A 636 46.05 4.76 -13.14
N MET A 637 45.07 4.23 -13.83
CA MET A 637 43.68 4.61 -13.61
C MET A 637 43.19 4.22 -12.20
N ARG A 638 43.61 3.05 -11.66
CA ARG A 638 43.29 2.65 -10.27
C ARG A 638 43.84 3.68 -9.27
N GLU A 639 45.06 4.21 -9.50
CA GLU A 639 45.68 5.24 -8.64
C GLU A 639 44.88 6.56 -8.68
N ILE A 640 44.41 6.95 -9.87
CA ILE A 640 43.62 8.18 -10.06
C ILE A 640 42.32 8.10 -9.28
N PHE A 641 41.51 7.06 -9.51
CA PHE A 641 40.18 6.96 -8.94
C PHE A 641 40.19 6.63 -7.43
N SER A 642 41.21 5.92 -6.94
CA SER A 642 41.40 5.70 -5.50
C SER A 642 42.09 6.84 -4.77
N HIS A 643 42.35 7.98 -5.46
CA HIS A 643 43.04 9.15 -4.91
C HIS A 643 44.49 8.88 -4.44
N GLN A 644 45.19 7.95 -5.08
CA GLN A 644 46.54 7.49 -4.74
C GLN A 644 47.59 8.00 -5.72
N ALA A 645 47.22 8.73 -6.77
CA ALA A 645 48.11 9.13 -7.87
C ALA A 645 49.07 10.30 -7.57
N GLY A 646 49.08 10.85 -6.34
CA GLY A 646 49.94 11.99 -5.99
C GLY A 646 49.47 13.34 -6.53
N LEU A 647 48.20 13.41 -6.98
CA LEU A 647 47.59 14.63 -7.52
C LEU A 647 47.32 15.67 -6.42
N PRO A 648 47.32 16.99 -6.74
CA PRO A 648 46.86 18.02 -5.80
C PRO A 648 45.39 17.86 -5.49
N ALA A 649 44.94 18.27 -4.29
CA ALA A 649 43.53 18.17 -3.91
C ALA A 649 42.59 18.90 -4.89
N PHE A 650 42.95 20.13 -5.23
CA PHE A 650 42.31 20.98 -6.23
C PHE A 650 43.28 22.02 -6.79
N ILE A 651 42.91 22.66 -7.89
CA ILE A 651 43.65 23.77 -8.49
C ILE A 651 42.68 24.97 -8.59
N PRO A 652 42.97 26.13 -7.94
CA PRO A 652 42.07 27.29 -7.94
C PRO A 652 42.21 28.06 -9.28
N PHE A 653 41.68 27.48 -10.36
CA PHE A 653 41.76 28.06 -11.72
C PHE A 653 41.17 29.45 -11.80
N TYR A 654 40.10 29.73 -11.06
CA TYR A 654 39.43 31.03 -11.03
C TYR A 654 40.32 32.16 -10.51
N ALA A 655 41.19 31.88 -9.57
CA ALA A 655 42.00 32.92 -8.92
C ALA A 655 42.85 33.75 -9.92
N LYS A 656 43.38 33.12 -10.97
CA LYS A 656 44.16 33.80 -12.03
C LYS A 656 43.28 34.54 -13.05
N THR A 657 41.98 34.31 -13.01
CA THR A 657 41.00 34.96 -13.93
C THR A 657 40.32 36.18 -13.30
N LEU A 658 40.72 36.52 -12.07
CA LEU A 658 40.23 37.68 -11.33
C LEU A 658 41.30 38.79 -11.33
N ARG A 659 40.83 40.05 -11.28
CA ARG A 659 41.66 41.23 -10.98
C ARG A 659 41.01 41.97 -9.81
N LYS A 660 41.73 42.03 -8.68
CA LYS A 660 41.21 42.60 -7.42
C LYS A 660 39.84 41.99 -7.02
N GLY A 661 39.66 40.66 -7.15
CA GLY A 661 38.43 39.96 -6.80
C GLY A 661 37.26 40.10 -7.81
N VAL A 662 37.52 40.72 -8.97
CA VAL A 662 36.47 40.91 -10.02
C VAL A 662 36.84 40.08 -11.26
N PRO A 663 35.89 39.38 -11.90
CA PRO A 663 36.12 38.66 -13.17
C PRO A 663 36.70 39.57 -14.26
N ARG A 664 37.77 39.13 -14.94
CA ARG A 664 38.44 39.88 -15.99
C ARG A 664 37.66 39.81 -17.30
N PHE A 665 37.47 40.96 -18.00
CA PHE A 665 36.71 41.01 -19.26
C PHE A 665 37.37 40.37 -20.47
N ASP A 666 38.73 40.07 -20.39
CA ASP A 666 39.42 39.24 -21.40
C ASP A 666 39.21 37.73 -21.21
N VAL A 667 38.60 37.32 -20.09
CA VAL A 667 38.27 35.95 -19.77
C VAL A 667 36.75 35.76 -19.72
N TYR A 668 36.01 36.79 -19.28
CA TYR A 668 34.57 36.70 -19.07
C TYR A 668 33.79 37.77 -19.85
N SER A 669 32.51 37.47 -20.16
CA SER A 669 31.51 38.41 -20.69
C SER A 669 30.26 38.35 -19.86
N LEU A 670 29.51 39.48 -19.81
CA LEU A 670 28.20 39.53 -19.16
C LEU A 670 27.07 38.97 -20.06
N ALA A 671 27.37 38.84 -21.38
CA ALA A 671 26.43 38.31 -22.36
C ALA A 671 27.05 37.08 -23.05
N GLN A 672 26.17 36.09 -23.33
CA GLN A 672 26.56 34.94 -24.11
C GLN A 672 26.77 35.30 -25.59
N ASN A 673 27.85 34.75 -26.18
CA ASN A 673 28.16 34.85 -27.59
C ASN A 673 29.04 33.67 -28.02
N ASP A 674 29.46 33.60 -29.30
CA ASP A 674 30.26 32.50 -29.86
C ASP A 674 31.67 32.35 -29.25
N ILE A 675 32.19 33.39 -28.63
CA ILE A 675 33.50 33.41 -27.99
C ILE A 675 33.36 33.07 -26.49
N TYR A 676 32.37 33.67 -25.81
CA TYR A 676 32.04 33.47 -24.42
C TYR A 676 30.78 32.63 -24.29
N SER A 677 30.92 31.35 -24.62
CA SER A 677 29.80 30.44 -24.79
C SER A 677 29.41 29.65 -23.55
N HIS A 678 30.32 29.51 -22.57
CA HIS A 678 30.13 28.69 -21.38
C HIS A 678 29.57 29.52 -20.23
N ARG A 679 28.38 29.20 -19.77
CA ARG A 679 27.75 29.83 -18.63
C ARG A 679 28.46 29.44 -17.32
N VAL A 680 28.85 30.40 -16.51
CA VAL A 680 29.50 30.23 -15.20
C VAL A 680 28.54 30.57 -14.05
N ALA A 681 27.70 31.59 -14.29
CA ALA A 681 26.66 32.03 -13.37
C ALA A 681 25.66 32.95 -14.11
N ARG A 682 24.68 33.52 -13.40
CA ARG A 682 23.76 34.50 -13.98
C ARG A 682 24.58 35.67 -14.56
N GLU A 683 24.36 35.95 -15.85
CA GLU A 683 25.04 37.07 -16.56
C GLU A 683 26.59 36.99 -16.45
N LEU A 684 27.15 35.79 -16.46
CA LEU A 684 28.60 35.60 -16.45
C LEU A 684 28.93 34.38 -17.33
N TYR A 685 29.64 34.62 -18.41
CA TYR A 685 30.04 33.61 -19.39
C TYR A 685 31.53 33.62 -19.60
N ILE A 686 32.19 32.45 -19.70
CA ILE A 686 33.63 32.29 -19.85
C ILE A 686 33.97 31.95 -21.30
N HIS A 687 35.18 32.34 -21.70
CA HIS A 687 35.73 32.08 -23.02
C HIS A 687 35.81 30.57 -23.32
N LYS A 688 35.39 30.17 -24.53
CA LYS A 688 35.26 28.78 -24.97
C LYS A 688 36.53 27.93 -24.84
N ASP A 689 37.73 28.56 -24.95
CA ASP A 689 39.00 27.85 -24.83
C ASP A 689 39.46 27.67 -23.36
N GLN A 690 38.71 28.17 -22.40
CA GLN A 690 39.13 28.11 -21.00
C GLN A 690 39.20 26.66 -20.47
N PRO A 691 38.34 25.73 -20.80
CA PRO A 691 38.48 24.33 -20.41
C PRO A 691 39.79 23.70 -20.82
N ASP A 692 40.25 23.94 -22.06
CA ASP A 692 41.54 23.44 -22.53
C ASP A 692 42.72 24.10 -21.86
N LYS A 693 42.64 25.40 -21.57
CA LYS A 693 43.69 26.09 -20.78
C LYS A 693 43.81 25.53 -19.38
N MET A 694 42.70 25.22 -18.75
CA MET A 694 42.67 24.56 -17.43
C MET A 694 43.29 23.17 -17.50
N PHE A 695 42.97 22.37 -18.50
CA PHE A 695 43.52 21.03 -18.68
C PHE A 695 45.03 21.08 -18.90
N ARG A 696 45.54 21.97 -19.73
CA ARG A 696 47.00 22.21 -19.91
C ARG A 696 47.66 22.68 -18.62
N GLN A 697 46.96 23.42 -17.76
CA GLN A 697 47.49 23.86 -16.46
C GLN A 697 47.58 22.67 -15.50
N ILE A 698 46.63 21.70 -15.52
CA ILE A 698 46.74 20.44 -14.78
C ILE A 698 48.02 19.71 -15.17
N LEU A 699 48.25 19.49 -16.47
CA LEU A 699 49.42 18.71 -16.97
C LEU A 699 50.77 19.35 -16.68
N ARG A 700 50.82 20.63 -16.35
CA ARG A 700 52.03 21.35 -15.91
C ARG A 700 52.22 21.35 -14.40
N HIS A 701 51.20 20.87 -13.62
CA HIS A 701 51.29 20.84 -12.17
C HIS A 701 52.18 19.68 -11.73
N PRO A 702 53.14 19.87 -10.78
CA PRO A 702 54.02 18.79 -10.31
C PRO A 702 53.22 17.70 -9.58
N ILE A 703 53.54 16.43 -9.86
CA ILE A 703 53.01 15.26 -9.19
C ILE A 703 53.87 14.95 -7.98
N LYS A 704 53.30 14.61 -6.84
CA LYS A 704 54.04 14.17 -5.68
C LYS A 704 54.60 12.77 -5.90
N SER A 705 55.88 12.58 -5.63
CA SER A 705 56.59 11.28 -5.74
C SER A 705 56.05 10.25 -4.74
N GLN A 706 55.61 10.71 -3.58
CA GLN A 706 55.02 9.84 -2.55
C GLN A 706 53.55 9.58 -2.84
N LYS A 707 53.23 8.39 -3.31
CA LYS A 707 51.89 7.93 -3.64
C LYS A 707 51.12 7.52 -2.37
N LYS A 708 50.59 8.49 -1.62
CA LYS A 708 49.71 8.29 -0.46
C LYS A 708 48.31 8.79 -0.79
N TYR A 709 47.33 8.22 -0.11
CA TYR A 709 45.97 8.71 -0.20
C TYR A 709 45.90 10.23 0.01
N LYS A 710 45.37 10.90 -0.98
CA LYS A 710 45.07 12.33 -0.92
C LYS A 710 43.87 12.62 -1.82
N TYR A 711 42.68 12.88 -1.23
CA TYR A 711 41.51 13.24 -1.97
C TYR A 711 41.81 14.33 -3.01
N SER A 712 41.40 14.09 -4.26
CA SER A 712 41.70 14.98 -5.38
C SER A 712 40.54 15.09 -6.35
N ASP A 713 40.17 16.32 -6.71
CA ASP A 713 39.21 16.59 -7.78
C ASP A 713 39.83 16.43 -9.16
N VAL A 714 41.18 16.58 -9.23
CA VAL A 714 41.92 16.67 -10.49
C VAL A 714 41.78 15.41 -11.34
N GLY A 715 41.76 14.22 -10.74
CA GLY A 715 41.55 12.95 -11.45
C GLY A 715 40.25 12.91 -12.25
N TYR A 716 39.22 13.60 -11.79
CA TYR A 716 37.91 13.61 -12.43
C TYR A 716 37.79 14.59 -13.61
N TYR A 717 38.76 15.48 -13.81
CA TYR A 717 38.94 16.20 -15.09
C TYR A 717 39.39 15.23 -16.19
N PHE A 718 40.23 14.23 -15.86
CA PHE A 718 40.58 13.16 -16.78
C PHE A 718 39.35 12.28 -17.09
N ALA A 719 38.59 11.89 -16.05
CA ALA A 719 37.39 11.11 -16.22
C ALA A 719 36.40 11.73 -17.23
N LEU A 720 36.11 13.04 -17.10
CA LEU A 720 35.26 13.77 -18.06
C LEU A 720 35.77 13.61 -19.49
N ARG A 721 37.09 13.84 -19.72
CA ARG A 721 37.71 13.74 -21.05
C ARG A 721 37.68 12.31 -21.61
N ILE A 722 37.94 11.31 -20.74
CA ILE A 722 37.91 9.90 -21.14
C ILE A 722 36.47 9.49 -21.55
N ILE A 723 35.47 9.84 -20.73
CA ILE A 723 34.07 9.53 -21.05
C ILE A 723 33.67 10.15 -22.38
N GLU A 724 33.95 11.46 -22.59
CA GLU A 724 33.60 12.13 -23.85
C GLU A 724 34.31 11.53 -25.06
N LYS A 725 35.63 11.17 -24.92
CA LYS A 725 36.44 10.60 -26.01
C LYS A 725 35.96 9.18 -26.35
N GLN A 726 35.78 8.31 -25.34
CA GLN A 726 35.49 6.90 -25.57
C GLN A 726 34.05 6.69 -26.02
N SER A 727 33.10 7.47 -25.48
CA SER A 727 31.70 7.39 -25.90
C SER A 727 31.36 8.15 -27.20
N GLY A 728 32.20 9.13 -27.59
CA GLY A 728 31.94 10.05 -28.68
C GLY A 728 30.83 11.07 -28.37
N MET A 729 30.37 11.16 -27.13
CA MET A 729 29.25 12.00 -26.68
C MET A 729 29.72 12.98 -25.60
N LYS A 730 28.93 14.06 -25.36
CA LYS A 730 29.10 14.85 -24.15
C LYS A 730 28.74 14.01 -22.93
N MET A 731 29.50 14.17 -21.84
CA MET A 731 29.30 13.36 -20.62
C MET A 731 27.86 13.41 -20.11
N GLU A 732 27.24 14.59 -20.11
CA GLU A 732 25.86 14.74 -19.65
C GLU A 732 24.86 13.99 -20.52
N ASP A 733 25.07 13.98 -21.85
CA ASP A 733 24.20 13.30 -22.82
C ASP A 733 24.39 11.77 -22.74
N TYR A 734 25.64 11.33 -22.57
CA TYR A 734 25.97 9.92 -22.40
C TYR A 734 25.30 9.33 -21.15
N LEU A 735 25.45 9.99 -19.99
CA LEU A 735 24.85 9.52 -18.74
C LEU A 735 23.32 9.56 -18.76
N ASP A 736 22.74 10.59 -19.38
CA ASP A 736 21.29 10.70 -19.57
C ASP A 736 20.76 9.50 -20.39
N GLN A 737 21.47 9.11 -21.45
CA GLN A 737 21.09 8.01 -22.31
C GLN A 737 21.27 6.64 -21.67
N VAL A 738 22.40 6.40 -20.99
CA VAL A 738 22.75 5.04 -20.52
C VAL A 738 22.19 4.71 -19.13
N TYR A 739 21.87 5.73 -18.32
CA TYR A 739 21.38 5.53 -16.95
C TYR A 739 20.14 6.35 -16.60
N TYR A 740 20.21 7.71 -16.71
CA TYR A 740 19.22 8.54 -16.05
C TYR A 740 17.81 8.32 -16.62
N LYS A 741 17.65 8.33 -17.94
CA LYS A 741 16.36 8.04 -18.58
C LYS A 741 15.92 6.60 -18.38
N PRO A 742 16.74 5.54 -18.65
CA PRO A 742 16.32 4.16 -18.47
C PRO A 742 15.94 3.81 -17.02
N LEU A 743 16.59 4.43 -16.03
CA LEU A 743 16.26 4.28 -14.61
C LEU A 743 15.04 5.10 -14.18
N GLY A 744 14.56 6.05 -14.99
CA GLY A 744 13.47 6.96 -14.65
C GLY A 744 13.90 8.15 -13.77
N LEU A 745 15.20 8.48 -13.70
CA LEU A 745 15.75 9.55 -12.84
C LEU A 745 15.49 10.93 -13.46
N SER A 746 14.29 11.42 -13.29
CA SER A 746 13.82 12.63 -13.97
C SER A 746 14.52 13.92 -13.51
N THR A 747 14.99 13.95 -12.27
CA THR A 747 15.64 15.13 -11.67
C THR A 747 17.16 15.12 -11.82
N MET A 748 17.78 13.97 -12.13
CA MET A 748 19.21 13.85 -12.23
C MET A 748 19.72 14.49 -13.53
N THR A 749 20.44 15.60 -13.43
CA THR A 749 20.85 16.38 -14.60
C THR A 749 22.02 17.31 -14.30
N TYR A 750 22.79 17.60 -15.32
CA TYR A 750 23.69 18.76 -15.32
C TYR A 750 22.90 19.99 -15.83
N ARG A 751 23.36 21.20 -15.46
CA ARG A 751 22.78 22.48 -15.92
C ARG A 751 21.25 22.53 -15.78
N PRO A 752 20.70 22.33 -14.56
CA PRO A 752 19.27 22.13 -14.32
C PRO A 752 18.37 23.26 -14.84
N LEU A 753 18.86 24.49 -14.94
CA LEU A 753 18.13 25.65 -15.51
C LEU A 753 17.71 25.48 -16.99
N LYS A 754 18.20 24.44 -17.68
CA LYS A 754 17.75 24.09 -19.04
C LYS A 754 16.46 23.27 -19.03
N LYS A 755 16.16 22.57 -17.93
CA LYS A 755 15.06 21.62 -17.82
C LYS A 755 14.02 22.01 -16.77
N PHE A 756 14.41 22.75 -15.73
CA PHE A 756 13.59 23.02 -14.54
C PHE A 756 13.41 24.51 -14.28
N ASP A 757 12.25 24.86 -13.71
CA ASP A 757 12.06 26.19 -13.16
C ASP A 757 13.02 26.42 -11.99
N LYS A 758 13.55 27.61 -11.90
CA LYS A 758 14.50 27.99 -10.84
C LYS A 758 13.93 27.79 -9.44
N LYS A 759 12.60 27.87 -9.27
CA LYS A 759 11.91 27.63 -7.99
C LYS A 759 11.99 26.17 -7.50
N GLN A 760 12.27 25.23 -8.41
CA GLN A 760 12.44 23.81 -8.09
C GLN A 760 13.89 23.47 -7.69
N ILE A 761 14.78 24.45 -7.68
CA ILE A 761 16.18 24.24 -7.39
C ILE A 761 16.53 24.97 -6.11
N ALA A 762 17.09 24.27 -5.13
CA ALA A 762 17.58 24.90 -3.91
C ALA A 762 18.81 25.75 -4.21
N PRO A 763 18.89 27.04 -3.78
CA PRO A 763 20.11 27.83 -3.91
C PRO A 763 21.21 27.30 -2.98
N THR A 764 22.48 27.33 -3.45
CA THR A 764 23.59 26.77 -2.67
C THR A 764 24.16 27.76 -1.67
N GLU A 765 24.72 28.87 -2.14
CA GLU A 765 25.28 29.93 -1.28
C GLU A 765 25.38 31.28 -1.99
N TYR A 766 25.68 32.32 -1.26
CA TYR A 766 26.15 33.58 -1.82
C TYR A 766 27.68 33.52 -1.99
N ASP A 767 28.15 33.34 -3.23
CA ASP A 767 29.56 33.27 -3.59
C ASP A 767 30.20 34.67 -3.47
N ARG A 768 31.10 34.88 -2.53
CA ARG A 768 31.78 36.14 -2.23
C ARG A 768 33.21 36.24 -2.77
N TYR A 769 33.73 35.15 -3.28
CA TYR A 769 35.17 35.09 -3.66
C TYR A 769 35.41 34.98 -5.18
N PHE A 770 34.38 34.58 -5.95
CA PHE A 770 34.50 34.39 -7.39
C PHE A 770 33.43 35.16 -8.17
N ARG A 771 32.12 34.80 -7.97
CA ARG A 771 31.02 35.31 -8.80
C ARG A 771 30.29 36.49 -8.19
N ASN A 772 30.48 36.76 -6.92
CA ASN A 772 29.82 37.82 -6.14
C ASN A 772 28.30 37.87 -6.27
N GLN A 773 27.66 36.70 -6.27
CA GLN A 773 26.20 36.54 -6.40
C GLN A 773 25.69 35.29 -5.73
N LEU A 774 24.35 35.21 -5.54
CA LEU A 774 23.71 33.98 -5.10
C LEU A 774 23.82 32.92 -6.20
N VAL A 775 24.46 31.80 -5.89
CA VAL A 775 24.54 30.63 -6.77
C VAL A 775 23.24 29.86 -6.66
N HIS A 776 22.46 29.84 -7.73
CA HIS A 776 21.14 29.27 -7.76
C HIS A 776 20.82 28.66 -9.12
N GLY A 777 20.93 27.33 -9.22
CA GLY A 777 20.78 26.53 -10.43
C GLY A 777 22.01 26.51 -11.34
N ASP A 778 23.07 27.26 -10.99
CA ASP A 778 24.43 27.11 -11.53
C ASP A 778 25.26 26.28 -10.55
N VAL A 779 26.23 25.49 -11.02
CA VAL A 779 27.06 24.64 -10.16
C VAL A 779 27.85 25.47 -9.15
N HIS A 780 27.93 25.02 -7.92
CA HIS A 780 28.66 25.66 -6.84
C HIS A 780 30.18 25.66 -7.10
N ASP A 781 30.71 24.50 -7.46
CA ASP A 781 32.16 24.35 -7.65
C ASP A 781 32.72 25.29 -8.74
N PRO A 782 33.74 26.14 -8.41
CA PRO A 782 34.29 27.09 -9.37
C PRO A 782 34.93 26.44 -10.59
N GLY A 783 35.57 25.27 -10.42
CA GLY A 783 36.24 24.55 -11.51
C GLY A 783 35.21 23.99 -12.50
N ALA A 784 34.16 23.35 -11.99
CA ALA A 784 33.08 22.86 -12.83
C ALA A 784 32.30 24.00 -13.49
N ALA A 785 32.11 25.14 -12.80
CA ALA A 785 31.50 26.33 -13.39
C ALA A 785 32.30 26.87 -14.58
N MET A 786 33.65 26.90 -14.46
CA MET A 786 34.53 27.30 -15.55
C MET A 786 34.58 26.31 -16.72
N LEU A 787 34.13 25.07 -16.52
CA LEU A 787 33.87 24.07 -17.56
C LEU A 787 32.46 24.23 -18.21
N GLY A 788 31.70 25.27 -17.85
CA GLY A 788 30.36 25.50 -18.35
C GLY A 788 29.26 24.67 -17.62
N GLY A 789 29.54 24.26 -16.38
CA GLY A 789 28.61 23.58 -15.50
C GLY A 789 28.62 22.06 -15.59
N VAL A 790 29.52 21.44 -16.39
CA VAL A 790 29.68 19.99 -16.50
C VAL A 790 31.09 19.61 -16.14
N GLY A 791 31.27 19.08 -14.95
CA GLY A 791 32.56 18.57 -14.48
C GLY A 791 32.45 17.11 -14.05
N GLY A 792 33.55 16.35 -14.20
CA GLY A 792 33.58 14.98 -13.69
C GLY A 792 33.56 14.91 -12.15
N HIS A 793 34.02 15.99 -11.49
CA HIS A 793 34.13 16.10 -10.03
C HIS A 793 32.93 16.77 -9.36
N ALA A 794 32.14 17.58 -10.08
CA ALA A 794 31.00 18.35 -9.60
C ALA A 794 30.10 18.82 -10.76
N GLY A 795 28.89 19.25 -10.50
CA GLY A 795 27.96 19.84 -11.47
C GLY A 795 26.67 19.05 -11.70
N LEU A 796 26.55 17.88 -11.12
CA LEU A 796 25.31 17.10 -11.14
C LEU A 796 24.33 17.63 -10.10
N PHE A 797 23.08 17.72 -10.48
CA PHE A 797 21.95 18.06 -9.60
C PHE A 797 20.96 16.91 -9.58
N SER A 798 20.29 16.70 -8.44
CA SER A 798 19.20 15.72 -8.30
C SER A 798 18.44 15.94 -6.99
N ASN A 799 17.40 15.14 -6.77
CA ASN A 799 16.75 14.95 -5.47
C ASN A 799 17.26 13.68 -4.76
N ALA A 800 16.83 13.49 -3.51
CA ALA A 800 17.25 12.34 -2.72
C ALA A 800 16.73 11.02 -3.29
N ASN A 801 15.51 11.00 -3.83
CA ASN A 801 14.89 9.79 -4.40
C ASN A 801 15.67 9.27 -5.62
N ASP A 802 15.93 10.11 -6.61
CA ASP A 802 16.62 9.69 -7.84
C ASP A 802 18.06 9.22 -7.54
N LEU A 803 18.72 9.90 -6.60
CA LEU A 803 20.04 9.45 -6.12
C LEU A 803 19.94 8.08 -5.42
N GLY A 804 18.91 7.87 -4.59
CA GLY A 804 18.62 6.60 -3.93
C GLY A 804 18.39 5.45 -4.90
N VAL A 805 17.64 5.69 -6.00
CA VAL A 805 17.42 4.71 -7.07
C VAL A 805 18.72 4.30 -7.74
N LEU A 806 19.59 5.27 -8.08
CA LEU A 806 20.91 4.97 -8.66
C LEU A 806 21.77 4.14 -7.69
N MET A 807 21.80 4.49 -6.41
CA MET A 807 22.53 3.73 -5.40
C MET A 807 21.95 2.32 -5.20
N GLN A 808 20.61 2.15 -5.31
CA GLN A 808 19.99 0.82 -5.26
C GLN A 808 20.43 -0.05 -6.46
N MET A 809 20.57 0.51 -7.65
CA MET A 809 21.08 -0.20 -8.81
C MET A 809 22.52 -0.71 -8.54
N TYR A 810 23.37 0.10 -7.89
CA TYR A 810 24.69 -0.35 -7.46
C TYR A 810 24.61 -1.48 -6.42
N LEU A 811 23.77 -1.35 -5.40
CA LEU A 811 23.57 -2.40 -4.39
C LEU A 811 23.06 -3.72 -5.00
N ASN A 812 22.28 -3.64 -6.07
CA ASN A 812 21.81 -4.81 -6.82
C ASN A 812 22.86 -5.37 -7.81
N GLY A 813 24.11 -4.93 -7.74
CA GLY A 813 25.17 -5.43 -8.62
C GLY A 813 25.03 -5.00 -10.08
N GLY A 814 24.45 -3.83 -10.35
CA GLY A 814 24.31 -3.30 -11.70
C GLY A 814 22.94 -3.55 -12.34
N SER A 815 21.98 -4.13 -11.62
CA SER A 815 20.64 -4.44 -12.15
C SER A 815 19.56 -3.61 -11.47
N TYR A 816 18.57 -3.13 -12.24
CA TYR A 816 17.40 -2.43 -11.72
C TYR A 816 16.24 -2.39 -12.75
N GLY A 817 15.01 -2.51 -12.28
CA GLY A 817 13.82 -2.43 -13.15
C GLY A 817 13.67 -3.57 -14.16
N GLY A 818 14.38 -4.69 -13.95
CA GLY A 818 14.42 -5.82 -14.87
C GLY A 818 15.51 -5.69 -15.96
N ASN A 819 16.31 -4.61 -15.93
CA ASN A 819 17.43 -4.39 -16.84
C ASN A 819 18.76 -4.59 -16.12
N GLU A 820 19.77 -5.06 -16.85
CA GLU A 820 21.15 -5.12 -16.40
C GLU A 820 21.93 -4.02 -17.13
N TYR A 821 22.54 -3.12 -16.34
CA TYR A 821 23.30 -1.97 -16.85
C TYR A 821 24.78 -2.30 -17.00
N PHE A 822 25.31 -3.14 -16.11
CA PHE A 822 26.64 -3.70 -16.14
C PHE A 822 26.71 -4.96 -15.27
N ASP A 823 27.69 -5.81 -15.57
CA ASP A 823 27.95 -7.04 -14.83
C ASP A 823 28.37 -6.76 -13.38
N SER A 824 27.95 -7.60 -12.45
CA SER A 824 28.26 -7.47 -11.03
C SER A 824 29.77 -7.52 -10.71
N SER A 825 30.56 -8.15 -11.55
CA SER A 825 32.03 -8.17 -11.43
C SER A 825 32.67 -6.79 -11.62
N ILE A 826 32.07 -5.94 -12.47
CA ILE A 826 32.55 -4.58 -12.71
C ILE A 826 32.37 -3.74 -11.45
N ILE A 827 31.19 -3.71 -10.84
CA ILE A 827 31.02 -2.95 -9.61
C ILE A 827 31.91 -3.51 -8.49
N ALA A 828 32.06 -4.84 -8.41
CA ALA A 828 32.96 -5.45 -7.44
C ALA A 828 34.38 -4.97 -7.61
N ASP A 829 34.90 -4.86 -8.86
CA ASP A 829 36.25 -4.31 -9.13
C ASP A 829 36.36 -2.83 -8.73
N PHE A 830 35.37 -2.02 -8.99
CA PHE A 830 35.40 -0.59 -8.64
C PHE A 830 35.26 -0.34 -7.13
N VAL A 831 34.50 -1.12 -6.40
CA VAL A 831 34.28 -0.89 -4.95
C VAL A 831 35.25 -1.60 -4.03
N GLN A 832 35.98 -2.60 -4.54
CA GLN A 832 37.01 -3.27 -3.72
C GLN A 832 38.09 -2.30 -3.31
N CYS A 833 38.74 -2.59 -2.20
CA CYS A 833 39.91 -1.83 -1.74
C CYS A 833 41.06 -1.99 -2.73
N GLN A 834 41.50 -0.88 -3.36
CA GLN A 834 42.54 -0.91 -4.39
C GLN A 834 43.96 -0.93 -3.80
N PHE A 835 44.18 -0.27 -2.68
CA PHE A 835 45.53 -0.08 -2.08
C PHE A 835 45.49 -0.28 -0.56
N CYS A 836 44.93 -1.41 -0.11
CA CYS A 836 44.75 -1.73 1.31
C CYS A 836 46.05 -1.68 2.13
N ASP A 837 47.14 -2.13 1.53
CA ASP A 837 48.49 -2.16 2.17
C ASP A 837 49.07 -0.76 2.40
N ASN A 838 48.51 0.27 1.78
CA ASN A 838 48.94 1.67 1.90
C ASN A 838 48.00 2.50 2.81
N ASP A 839 47.24 1.89 3.72
CA ASP A 839 46.22 2.51 4.56
C ASP A 839 45.09 3.22 3.76
N ASN A 840 44.95 2.88 2.50
CA ASN A 840 43.91 3.42 1.62
C ASN A 840 42.84 2.36 1.31
N ARG A 841 41.74 2.40 2.05
CA ARG A 841 40.59 1.47 1.91
C ARG A 841 39.57 1.88 0.82
N ARG A 842 39.93 2.81 -0.05
CA ARG A 842 39.05 3.31 -1.10
C ARG A 842 38.97 2.34 -2.28
N GLY A 843 37.81 2.24 -2.87
CA GLY A 843 37.59 1.73 -4.21
C GLY A 843 38.14 2.68 -5.28
N ALA A 844 37.98 2.29 -6.51
CA ALA A 844 38.39 3.10 -7.66
C ALA A 844 37.36 4.15 -8.04
#